data_654e605ba0a53f251bceb2512ea9568a
#
_entry.id   654e605ba0a53f251bceb2512ea9568a
#
_cell.length_a   1.000
_cell.length_b   1.000
_cell.length_c   1.000
_cell.angle_alpha   90.00
_cell.angle_beta   90.00
_cell.angle_gamma   90.00
#
_symmetry.space_group_name_H-M   'P 1'
#
loop_
_entity.id
_entity.type
_entity.pdbx_description
1 polymer ?
#
loop_
_entity_poly.entity_id
_entity_poly.type
_entity_poly.pdbx_seq_one_letter_code
_entity_poly.pdbx_strand_id
1 'polypeptide(L)'
;MKNILKYLFLIVAAACLSGSSGTICAANQQSSASGNTTEALASKPLANDNAFNTVAYRSLPALTVGGKEGVSAPFAGMSKGSLLVAGGCNFPGKPAAEGGEKVFYRDIYELENPTSDKSNWKKAGQLPEALAYGVAVTVPEGLVCIGGTNGKESSAKVFLLKKQKGGIKCVNLPALPQALDNMAGAIGGGYIYVAGGQTNGRSSRAAYRLSYPHATSWERLPDIPGAARLQPAAAVQNNGVTNCFYLMGGFQPADASHPGFANTDGLVFNPQTKQWSRVAEIIPHGTKTPMTLVGAAALTSGCAHIIFVGGVNRDIFQQAINRPLAIAQAENALLQHPDDSATKGQLETLRNQQAEYMLHPAPWYCFNDELLIYHTITDTWVTESRSPLLARAGAALVGHDGEWIVVGGESKPGVRSADVTAIKMTMRPSFGWGNWTVLIAYLVAMILLGYYFMKREGDADDFFKGGGRIPWWAAGISIYATMLSAITYMAYPAKAYATDWTYYPMLVTILLVSFPVIKYYLPFFRRLNVTSAYEYLERRFNATTRLIASALFIIFMVARMALVLYLPSLALTAVTGIDLYICIILMALVTIVYCTMGGVEAVVWGDVVQGIILVGGALFAVGYLVFGTEGGVSGFLQLGSDAGKFRLFDWSFDYRSATFWVIILGGMANNLISYTSDQTVIQRYLTTKDERSARQSIMLNGLMSVFISIAFFAIGAGLYTFFKTHPAELDYTMLKGDTIFPFFMMSQLPQGLAGLLIAAIFAATMSTISSNINSVATALSVDFYKRWRPQASSEQTLKVARRTCIVSGAIGMGIALLMATWEILSLLDFFQEILGLLSSGLGGLFLMGIFFPRIGGKAALTGFLSGVCVVFLVKNLTPTSFLLYGFIGLVTSVLVGLIFSYIFKEEKNLKGLCWKQLDADNAK
;
A
#
# COMPACT_ATOMS: atom_id res chain seq x y z
N MET A 1 18.71 21.43 -31.80
CA MET A 1 17.55 20.97 -30.98
C MET A 1 16.52 20.20 -31.77
N LYS A 2 15.92 20.75 -32.88
CA LYS A 2 14.99 19.96 -33.72
C LYS A 2 15.55 18.60 -34.16
N ASN A 3 16.84 18.52 -34.51
CA ASN A 3 17.47 17.28 -34.95
C ASN A 3 17.77 16.34 -33.78
N ILE A 4 18.12 16.80 -32.60
CA ILE A 4 18.37 15.96 -31.42
C ILE A 4 17.05 15.34 -30.94
N LEU A 5 15.98 16.13 -30.86
CA LEU A 5 14.63 15.62 -30.54
C LEU A 5 14.13 14.61 -31.58
N LYS A 6 14.43 14.86 -32.87
CA LYS A 6 14.08 13.95 -33.96
C LYS A 6 14.86 12.62 -33.88
N TYR A 7 16.13 12.65 -33.53
CA TYR A 7 16.93 11.44 -33.30
C TYR A 7 16.55 10.69 -32.04
N LEU A 8 16.23 11.39 -30.92
CA LEU A 8 15.68 10.76 -29.71
C LEU A 8 14.34 10.08 -29.98
N PHE A 9 13.44 10.74 -30.74
CA PHE A 9 12.16 10.17 -31.13
C PHE A 9 12.31 8.98 -32.08
N LEU A 10 13.30 9.02 -32.99
CA LEU A 10 13.61 7.92 -33.89
C LEU A 10 14.26 6.72 -33.17
N ILE A 11 15.11 6.95 -32.19
CA ILE A 11 15.72 5.87 -31.39
C ILE A 11 14.68 5.20 -30.51
N VAL A 12 13.76 5.96 -29.89
CA VAL A 12 12.65 5.44 -29.11
C VAL A 12 11.65 4.70 -30.00
N ALA A 13 11.32 5.25 -31.16
CA ALA A 13 10.43 4.61 -32.14
C ALA A 13 11.05 3.34 -32.76
N ALA A 14 12.35 3.34 -33.04
CA ALA A 14 13.06 2.15 -33.55
C ALA A 14 13.15 1.03 -32.51
N ALA A 15 13.35 1.38 -31.22
CA ALA A 15 13.34 0.42 -30.12
C ALA A 15 11.94 -0.19 -29.89
N CYS A 16 10.88 0.58 -30.14
CA CYS A 16 9.49 0.09 -30.06
C CYS A 16 9.10 -0.81 -31.25
N LEU A 17 9.71 -0.61 -32.42
CA LEU A 17 9.39 -1.38 -33.62
C LEU A 17 10.21 -2.69 -33.78
N SER A 18 11.33 -2.84 -33.06
CA SER A 18 12.14 -4.07 -33.08
C SER A 18 11.62 -5.18 -32.14
N GLY A 19 10.59 -4.90 -31.35
CA GLY A 19 9.98 -5.85 -30.41
C GLY A 19 8.82 -6.68 -30.93
N SER A 20 8.35 -6.48 -32.15
CA SER A 20 7.17 -7.14 -32.71
C SER A 20 7.50 -8.23 -33.77
N SER A 21 8.23 -9.26 -33.35
CA SER A 21 8.29 -10.50 -34.12
C SER A 21 8.49 -11.69 -33.16
N GLY A 22 7.42 -12.14 -32.56
CA GLY A 22 7.35 -13.34 -31.73
C GLY A 22 6.08 -14.09 -32.08
N THR A 23 6.23 -15.04 -32.93
CA THR A 23 5.33 -15.91 -33.65
C THR A 23 4.34 -16.63 -32.74
N ILE A 24 3.06 -16.59 -33.12
CA ILE A 24 2.03 -17.53 -32.73
C ILE A 24 2.35 -18.89 -33.43
N CYS A 25 2.56 -19.94 -32.66
CA CYS A 25 2.52 -21.30 -33.17
C CYS A 25 1.81 -22.20 -32.16
N ALA A 26 0.62 -22.62 -32.54
CA ALA A 26 -0.06 -23.76 -31.95
C ALA A 26 0.55 -25.07 -32.53
N ALA A 27 0.85 -26.04 -31.70
CA ALA A 27 0.98 -27.43 -32.08
C ALA A 27 0.67 -28.37 -30.93
N ASN A 28 -0.42 -29.11 -31.10
CA ASN A 28 -0.71 -30.39 -30.45
C ASN A 28 0.39 -31.43 -30.78
N GLN A 29 0.84 -32.23 -29.79
CA GLN A 29 1.01 -33.67 -29.98
C GLN A 29 1.20 -34.42 -28.66
N GLN A 30 0.42 -35.47 -28.53
CA GLN A 30 0.55 -36.55 -27.54
C GLN A 30 1.80 -37.40 -27.79
N SER A 31 2.49 -37.83 -26.78
CA SER A 31 3.07 -39.18 -26.73
C SER A 31 3.37 -39.63 -25.30
N SER A 32 2.97 -40.85 -25.03
CA SER A 32 3.15 -41.67 -23.85
C SER A 32 4.59 -42.18 -23.67
N ALA A 33 5.12 -42.18 -22.44
CA ALA A 33 6.06 -43.21 -21.98
C ALA A 33 6.21 -43.20 -20.46
N SER A 34 6.16 -44.39 -19.90
CA SER A 34 6.29 -44.74 -18.50
C SER A 34 7.74 -44.63 -17.99
N GLY A 35 7.91 -44.26 -16.74
CA GLY A 35 9.19 -44.33 -16.03
C GLY A 35 9.05 -43.86 -14.58
N ASN A 36 9.10 -44.80 -13.65
CA ASN A 36 9.11 -44.58 -12.21
C ASN A 36 10.36 -43.84 -11.76
N THR A 37 10.21 -42.68 -11.18
CA THR A 37 11.16 -42.12 -10.17
C THR A 37 10.37 -41.21 -9.26
N THR A 38 10.55 -41.36 -7.97
CA THR A 38 10.00 -40.53 -6.88
C THR A 38 10.59 -39.14 -6.96
N GLU A 39 10.05 -38.31 -7.82
CA GLU A 39 10.26 -36.85 -7.83
C GLU A 39 9.08 -36.12 -7.17
N ALA A 40 9.38 -35.06 -6.42
CA ALA A 40 8.41 -34.23 -5.77
C ALA A 40 7.27 -33.88 -6.74
N LEU A 41 6.03 -34.23 -6.38
CA LEU A 41 4.81 -33.90 -7.12
C LEU A 41 4.64 -32.38 -7.18
N ALA A 42 5.29 -31.77 -8.16
CA ALA A 42 4.91 -30.44 -8.62
C ALA A 42 3.56 -30.58 -9.33
N SER A 43 2.50 -30.06 -8.72
CA SER A 43 1.19 -29.95 -9.37
C SER A 43 1.35 -29.11 -10.65
N LYS A 44 0.87 -29.63 -11.80
CA LYS A 44 0.73 -28.81 -13.01
C LYS A 44 -0.05 -27.55 -12.68
N PRO A 45 0.47 -26.35 -13.00
CA PRO A 45 -0.33 -25.13 -12.92
C PRO A 45 -1.54 -25.28 -13.86
N LEU A 46 -2.70 -24.83 -13.43
CA LEU A 46 -3.79 -24.50 -14.34
C LEU A 46 -3.18 -23.49 -15.30
N ALA A 47 -3.23 -23.78 -16.60
CA ALA A 47 -2.52 -23.06 -17.63
C ALA A 47 -2.94 -21.58 -17.66
N ASN A 48 -2.27 -20.76 -16.86
CA ASN A 48 -2.07 -19.36 -17.10
C ASN A 48 -0.58 -19.17 -17.37
N ASP A 49 -0.22 -18.95 -18.64
CA ASP A 49 1.16 -18.78 -19.10
C ASP A 49 1.84 -17.49 -18.60
N ASN A 50 1.25 -16.77 -17.65
CA ASN A 50 1.82 -15.61 -16.98
C ASN A 50 2.51 -16.05 -15.68
N ALA A 51 3.70 -16.60 -15.83
CA ALA A 51 4.54 -17.17 -14.76
C ALA A 51 5.19 -16.12 -13.82
N PHE A 52 4.43 -15.12 -13.31
CA PHE A 52 4.95 -14.20 -12.29
C PHE A 52 4.96 -14.86 -10.91
N ASN A 53 3.91 -15.60 -10.56
CA ASN A 53 3.80 -16.31 -9.31
C ASN A 53 4.08 -17.81 -9.51
N THR A 54 4.92 -18.39 -8.67
CA THR A 54 5.10 -19.84 -8.60
C THR A 54 4.79 -20.31 -7.19
N VAL A 55 3.91 -21.32 -7.07
CA VAL A 55 3.56 -21.95 -5.80
C VAL A 55 4.31 -23.28 -5.67
N ALA A 56 5.05 -23.42 -4.59
CA ALA A 56 5.74 -24.65 -4.25
C ALA A 56 5.21 -25.21 -2.94
N TYR A 57 5.01 -26.52 -2.90
CA TYR A 57 4.58 -27.28 -1.73
C TYR A 57 5.74 -28.10 -1.21
N ARG A 58 5.98 -28.06 0.12
CA ARG A 58 7.02 -28.81 0.80
C ARG A 58 6.42 -29.51 2.02
N SER A 59 6.63 -30.82 2.15
CA SER A 59 6.24 -31.54 3.34
C SER A 59 7.26 -31.28 4.45
N LEU A 60 6.76 -30.97 5.65
CA LEU A 60 7.52 -30.84 6.89
C LEU A 60 7.35 -32.13 7.71
N PRO A 61 8.14 -32.31 8.78
CA PRO A 61 7.97 -33.46 9.66
C PRO A 61 6.54 -33.59 10.16
N ALA A 62 5.95 -34.80 10.03
CA ALA A 62 4.60 -35.06 10.46
C ALA A 62 4.45 -34.90 11.97
N LEU A 63 3.32 -34.35 12.43
CA LEU A 63 2.99 -34.21 13.85
C LEU A 63 1.98 -35.28 14.26
N THR A 64 2.45 -36.30 14.99
CA THR A 64 1.58 -37.32 15.56
C THR A 64 1.31 -37.05 17.06
N VAL A 65 0.06 -37.20 17.48
CA VAL A 65 -0.36 -36.96 18.85
C VAL A 65 -1.22 -38.12 19.36
N GLY A 66 -0.85 -38.73 20.48
CA GLY A 66 -1.57 -39.84 21.08
C GLY A 66 -1.54 -41.14 20.26
N GLY A 67 -0.57 -41.29 19.35
CA GLY A 67 -0.41 -42.45 18.47
C GLY A 67 0.12 -42.10 17.10
N LYS A 68 -0.49 -42.66 16.03
CA LYS A 68 -0.09 -42.43 14.63
C LYS A 68 -0.84 -41.28 13.95
N GLU A 69 -1.89 -40.76 14.56
CA GLU A 69 -2.74 -39.72 13.97
C GLU A 69 -2.27 -38.31 14.36
N GLY A 70 -2.59 -37.34 13.55
CA GLY A 70 -2.48 -35.92 13.86
C GLY A 70 -3.60 -35.40 14.72
N VAL A 71 -3.81 -34.09 14.71
CA VAL A 71 -4.88 -33.42 15.44
C VAL A 71 -5.67 -32.48 14.53
N SER A 72 -6.95 -32.29 14.80
CA SER A 72 -7.80 -31.28 14.22
C SER A 72 -8.05 -30.16 15.22
N ALA A 73 -8.24 -28.93 14.67
CA ALA A 73 -8.52 -27.71 15.39
C ALA A 73 -7.51 -27.39 16.53
N PRO A 74 -6.19 -27.57 16.32
CA PRO A 74 -5.18 -27.17 17.30
C PRO A 74 -5.02 -25.65 17.31
N PHE A 75 -4.42 -25.13 18.38
CA PHE A 75 -3.84 -23.80 18.41
C PHE A 75 -2.43 -23.86 17.79
N ALA A 76 -2.21 -23.12 16.71
CA ALA A 76 -0.88 -23.08 16.10
C ALA A 76 -0.42 -21.65 15.80
N GLY A 77 0.88 -21.39 15.93
CA GLY A 77 1.48 -20.08 15.66
C GLY A 77 2.96 -20.02 15.99
N MET A 78 3.58 -18.89 15.77
CA MET A 78 5.01 -18.69 15.93
C MET A 78 5.38 -18.13 17.31
N SER A 79 6.53 -18.53 17.85
CA SER A 79 7.19 -17.91 18.99
C SER A 79 8.71 -17.99 18.84
N LYS A 80 9.40 -16.85 18.69
CA LYS A 80 10.86 -16.76 18.53
C LYS A 80 11.43 -17.70 17.47
N GLY A 81 10.82 -17.71 16.26
CA GLY A 81 11.28 -18.54 15.14
C GLY A 81 10.94 -20.02 15.23
N SER A 82 10.18 -20.45 16.25
CA SER A 82 9.67 -21.82 16.38
C SER A 82 8.16 -21.87 16.12
N LEU A 83 7.72 -22.89 15.39
CA LEU A 83 6.31 -23.21 15.23
C LEU A 83 5.83 -23.97 16.48
N LEU A 84 4.82 -23.44 17.14
CA LEU A 84 4.15 -24.07 18.28
C LEU A 84 2.80 -24.62 17.83
N VAL A 85 2.50 -25.87 18.25
CA VAL A 85 1.20 -26.48 18.06
C VAL A 85 0.73 -27.01 19.43
N ALA A 86 -0.44 -26.58 19.85
CA ALA A 86 -0.94 -26.88 21.19
C ALA A 86 -2.40 -27.38 21.17
N GLY A 87 -2.72 -28.33 22.00
CA GLY A 87 -4.08 -28.85 22.09
C GLY A 87 -4.51 -29.64 20.84
N GLY A 88 -5.76 -29.45 20.44
CA GLY A 88 -6.41 -30.18 19.37
C GLY A 88 -7.08 -31.47 19.84
N CYS A 89 -7.69 -32.22 18.91
CA CYS A 89 -8.37 -33.47 19.22
C CYS A 89 -8.23 -34.51 18.10
N ASN A 90 -8.32 -35.79 18.45
CA ASN A 90 -8.36 -36.92 17.51
C ASN A 90 -9.12 -38.14 18.08
N PHE A 91 -8.98 -39.30 17.47
CA PHE A 91 -9.60 -40.60 17.85
C PHE A 91 -8.51 -41.67 17.99
N PRO A 92 -7.69 -41.67 19.08
CA PRO A 92 -6.45 -42.47 19.15
C PRO A 92 -6.63 -44.00 19.24
N GLY A 93 -7.78 -44.45 19.64
CA GLY A 93 -8.01 -45.91 19.85
C GLY A 93 -8.71 -46.59 18.66
N LYS A 94 -9.92 -46.14 18.37
CA LYS A 94 -10.73 -46.58 17.24
C LYS A 94 -11.09 -45.40 16.34
N PRO A 95 -11.22 -45.62 15.03
CA PRO A 95 -11.79 -44.60 14.15
C PRO A 95 -13.19 -44.15 14.60
N ALA A 96 -13.51 -42.90 14.34
CA ALA A 96 -14.84 -42.36 14.64
C ALA A 96 -15.98 -43.15 13.97
N ALA A 97 -15.76 -43.68 12.75
CA ALA A 97 -16.68 -44.54 12.02
C ALA A 97 -17.01 -45.86 12.74
N GLU A 98 -16.11 -46.33 13.62
CA GLU A 98 -16.28 -47.54 14.42
C GLU A 98 -16.76 -47.26 15.85
N GLY A 99 -17.18 -46.01 16.13
CA GLY A 99 -17.62 -45.59 17.46
C GLY A 99 -16.47 -45.21 18.40
N GLY A 100 -15.33 -44.79 17.86
CA GLY A 100 -14.17 -44.27 18.63
C GLY A 100 -14.54 -43.03 19.43
N GLU A 101 -13.95 -42.88 20.62
CA GLU A 101 -14.12 -41.72 21.50
C GLU A 101 -13.16 -40.58 21.08
N LYS A 102 -13.68 -39.38 21.03
CA LYS A 102 -12.90 -38.16 20.74
C LYS A 102 -12.12 -37.73 21.96
N VAL A 103 -10.79 -37.66 21.83
CA VAL A 103 -9.87 -37.25 22.90
C VAL A 103 -9.36 -35.80 22.60
N PHE A 104 -9.39 -34.96 23.65
CA PHE A 104 -8.84 -33.59 23.61
C PHE A 104 -7.49 -33.56 24.31
N TYR A 105 -6.54 -32.81 23.76
CA TYR A 105 -5.18 -32.77 24.25
C TYR A 105 -4.82 -31.43 24.90
N ARG A 106 -3.81 -31.47 25.80
CA ARG A 106 -3.22 -30.28 26.41
C ARG A 106 -1.73 -30.10 26.09
N ASP A 107 -1.15 -31.04 25.35
CA ASP A 107 0.29 -31.02 25.03
C ASP A 107 0.60 -29.88 24.05
N ILE A 108 1.79 -29.29 24.25
CA ILE A 108 2.38 -28.28 23.36
C ILE A 108 3.60 -28.90 22.69
N TYR A 109 3.59 -28.89 21.38
CA TYR A 109 4.70 -29.34 20.53
C TYR A 109 5.37 -28.15 19.90
N GLU A 110 6.69 -28.25 19.75
CA GLU A 110 7.54 -27.24 19.14
C GLU A 110 8.32 -27.83 17.98
N LEU A 111 8.33 -27.13 16.84
CA LEU A 111 9.22 -27.37 15.71
C LEU A 111 10.17 -26.17 15.58
N GLU A 112 11.44 -26.36 15.92
CA GLU A 112 12.45 -25.31 15.78
C GLU A 112 12.85 -25.15 14.32
N ASN A 113 12.95 -23.89 13.84
CA ASN A 113 13.32 -23.56 12.47
C ASN A 113 12.56 -24.39 11.40
N PRO A 114 11.26 -24.19 11.23
CA PRO A 114 10.44 -24.99 10.31
C PRO A 114 10.87 -24.89 8.83
N THR A 115 11.74 -23.93 8.49
CA THR A 115 12.36 -23.81 7.16
C THR A 115 13.53 -24.77 6.95
N SER A 116 14.05 -25.42 8.01
CA SER A 116 15.18 -26.36 7.96
C SER A 116 14.71 -27.81 7.78
N ASP A 117 15.33 -28.57 6.85
CA ASP A 117 15.01 -29.97 6.61
C ASP A 117 15.41 -30.92 7.76
N LYS A 118 16.15 -30.42 8.76
CA LYS A 118 16.62 -31.19 9.93
C LYS A 118 15.78 -31.00 11.18
N SER A 119 14.67 -30.28 11.08
CA SER A 119 13.82 -29.95 12.23
C SER A 119 12.97 -31.15 12.64
N ASN A 120 12.79 -31.37 13.95
CA ASN A 120 11.96 -32.40 14.52
C ASN A 120 11.05 -31.85 15.61
N TRP A 121 9.87 -32.46 15.76
CA TRP A 121 8.93 -32.07 16.82
C TRP A 121 9.44 -32.49 18.21
N LYS A 122 9.30 -31.56 19.16
CA LYS A 122 9.60 -31.78 20.57
C LYS A 122 8.35 -31.43 21.38
N LYS A 123 8.07 -32.21 22.42
CA LYS A 123 7.07 -31.81 23.42
C LYS A 123 7.71 -30.75 24.35
N ALA A 124 7.13 -29.52 24.32
CA ALA A 124 7.72 -28.33 24.93
C ALA A 124 6.94 -27.83 26.15
N GLY A 125 5.76 -28.40 26.44
CA GLY A 125 4.93 -27.95 27.55
C GLY A 125 3.52 -28.50 27.52
N GLN A 126 2.66 -27.93 28.33
CA GLN A 126 1.21 -28.25 28.36
C GLN A 126 0.37 -26.98 28.53
N LEU A 127 -0.82 -26.98 27.93
CA LEU A 127 -1.88 -26.02 28.18
C LEU A 127 -2.44 -26.20 29.61
N PRO A 128 -3.06 -25.17 30.20
CA PRO A 128 -3.74 -25.27 31.48
C PRO A 128 -4.86 -26.33 31.49
N GLU A 129 -5.52 -26.52 30.35
CA GLU A 129 -6.58 -27.51 30.14
C GLU A 129 -6.52 -28.08 28.72
N ALA A 130 -7.15 -29.22 28.50
CA ALA A 130 -7.24 -29.80 27.15
C ALA A 130 -8.27 -29.06 26.33
N LEU A 131 -7.86 -28.45 25.22
CA LEU A 131 -8.70 -27.59 24.39
C LEU A 131 -8.48 -27.83 22.90
N ALA A 132 -9.55 -27.69 22.14
CA ALA A 132 -9.57 -27.63 20.69
C ALA A 132 -10.65 -26.64 20.21
N TYR A 133 -10.74 -26.36 18.93
CA TYR A 133 -11.76 -25.48 18.31
C TYR A 133 -11.77 -24.05 18.87
N GLY A 134 -10.64 -23.55 19.34
CA GLY A 134 -10.44 -22.15 19.70
C GLY A 134 -9.76 -21.35 18.60
N VAL A 135 -9.49 -20.09 18.89
CA VAL A 135 -8.74 -19.17 18.01
C VAL A 135 -7.27 -19.12 18.44
N ALA A 136 -6.37 -19.15 17.45
CA ALA A 136 -4.93 -18.99 17.62
C ALA A 136 -4.43 -17.81 16.78
N VAL A 137 -3.70 -16.88 17.40
CA VAL A 137 -3.09 -15.75 16.71
C VAL A 137 -1.63 -15.56 17.12
N THR A 138 -0.74 -15.44 16.13
CA THR A 138 0.67 -15.13 16.35
C THR A 138 0.84 -13.65 16.68
N VAL A 139 1.56 -13.35 17.76
CA VAL A 139 1.95 -12.00 18.18
C VAL A 139 3.48 -11.94 18.33
N PRO A 140 4.10 -10.75 18.39
CA PRO A 140 5.57 -10.65 18.53
C PRO A 140 6.14 -11.44 19.70
N GLU A 141 5.39 -11.56 20.80
CA GLU A 141 5.81 -12.26 22.00
C GLU A 141 5.58 -13.77 21.95
N GLY A 142 4.74 -14.29 21.04
CA GLY A 142 4.42 -15.70 20.93
C GLY A 142 3.05 -16.00 20.36
N LEU A 143 2.38 -17.01 20.86
CA LEU A 143 1.08 -17.50 20.40
C LEU A 143 -0.03 -17.20 21.42
N VAL A 144 -1.04 -16.43 21.05
CA VAL A 144 -2.25 -16.23 21.86
C VAL A 144 -3.29 -17.28 21.50
N CYS A 145 -3.75 -18.02 22.51
CA CYS A 145 -4.80 -19.03 22.44
C CYS A 145 -6.08 -18.48 23.11
N ILE A 146 -7.21 -18.58 22.45
CA ILE A 146 -8.46 -17.92 22.86
C ILE A 146 -9.61 -18.93 22.82
N GLY A 147 -10.30 -19.13 23.95
CA GLY A 147 -11.48 -19.98 24.04
C GLY A 147 -11.24 -21.43 23.64
N GLY A 148 -12.20 -22.04 22.97
CA GLY A 148 -12.21 -23.46 22.58
C GLY A 148 -13.09 -24.32 23.47
N THR A 149 -13.03 -25.63 23.31
CA THR A 149 -13.80 -26.59 24.12
C THR A 149 -12.94 -27.77 24.53
N ASN A 150 -13.29 -28.37 25.66
CA ASN A 150 -12.75 -29.65 26.16
C ASN A 150 -13.65 -30.83 25.80
N GLY A 151 -14.71 -30.59 24.96
CA GLY A 151 -15.71 -31.60 24.59
C GLY A 151 -16.94 -31.67 25.51
N LYS A 152 -16.88 -31.04 26.70
CA LYS A 152 -18.01 -30.95 27.65
C LYS A 152 -18.56 -29.53 27.72
N GLU A 153 -17.70 -28.54 27.77
CA GLU A 153 -18.05 -27.12 27.88
C GLU A 153 -17.15 -26.23 27.03
N SER A 154 -17.70 -25.07 26.67
CA SER A 154 -16.93 -24.01 25.99
C SER A 154 -16.07 -23.27 27.01
N SER A 155 -14.87 -22.80 26.61
CA SER A 155 -13.94 -22.05 27.45
C SER A 155 -14.00 -20.54 27.15
N ALA A 156 -13.82 -19.73 28.19
CA ALA A 156 -13.61 -18.28 28.07
C ALA A 156 -12.13 -17.89 28.26
N LYS A 157 -11.24 -18.86 28.50
CA LYS A 157 -9.84 -18.58 28.85
C LYS A 157 -9.08 -18.05 27.66
N VAL A 158 -8.17 -17.13 27.93
CA VAL A 158 -7.24 -16.54 26.96
C VAL A 158 -5.86 -16.55 27.57
N PHE A 159 -4.90 -17.10 26.86
CA PHE A 159 -3.51 -17.17 27.33
C PHE A 159 -2.49 -17.05 26.21
N LEU A 160 -1.33 -16.53 26.56
CA LEU A 160 -0.20 -16.32 25.67
C LEU A 160 0.89 -17.34 25.98
N LEU A 161 1.27 -18.11 24.98
CA LEU A 161 2.38 -19.06 25.02
C LEU A 161 3.65 -18.38 24.53
N LYS A 162 4.65 -18.25 25.43
CA LYS A 162 5.95 -17.63 25.15
C LYS A 162 7.08 -18.63 25.24
N LYS A 163 7.89 -18.77 24.18
CA LYS A 163 9.12 -19.55 24.25
C LYS A 163 10.15 -18.83 25.14
N GLN A 164 10.69 -19.54 26.14
CA GLN A 164 11.73 -19.06 27.04
C GLN A 164 12.87 -20.12 27.17
N LYS A 165 14.00 -19.74 27.79
CA LYS A 165 15.03 -20.73 28.16
C LYS A 165 14.39 -21.73 29.12
N GLY A 166 14.28 -23.00 28.71
CA GLY A 166 13.70 -24.08 29.51
C GLY A 166 12.25 -24.49 29.20
N GLY A 167 11.64 -24.00 28.14
CA GLY A 167 10.32 -24.43 27.69
C GLY A 167 9.35 -23.29 27.35
N ILE A 168 8.05 -23.63 27.29
CA ILE A 168 6.98 -22.69 26.97
C ILE A 168 6.32 -22.17 28.25
N LYS A 169 6.34 -20.86 28.46
CA LYS A 169 5.60 -20.18 29.54
C LYS A 169 4.20 -19.80 29.06
N CYS A 170 3.19 -20.19 29.86
CA CYS A 170 1.80 -19.77 29.67
C CYS A 170 1.52 -18.54 30.55
N VAL A 171 1.01 -17.45 29.96
CA VAL A 171 0.64 -16.20 30.62
C VAL A 171 -0.83 -15.93 30.39
N ASN A 172 -1.63 -15.76 31.43
CA ASN A 172 -3.05 -15.45 31.30
C ASN A 172 -3.23 -14.03 30.75
N LEU A 173 -4.17 -13.88 29.84
CA LEU A 173 -4.69 -12.61 29.32
C LEU A 173 -6.15 -12.45 29.77
N PRO A 174 -6.77 -11.26 29.60
CA PRO A 174 -8.18 -11.06 29.91
C PRO A 174 -9.07 -12.12 29.24
N ALA A 175 -9.89 -12.81 30.05
CA ALA A 175 -10.83 -13.81 29.57
C ALA A 175 -11.91 -13.21 28.65
N LEU A 176 -12.43 -14.00 27.72
CA LEU A 176 -13.60 -13.61 26.92
C LEU A 176 -14.79 -13.31 27.83
N PRO A 177 -15.63 -12.32 27.50
CA PRO A 177 -16.86 -12.04 28.24
C PRO A 177 -17.89 -13.18 28.19
N GLN A 178 -17.78 -14.04 27.17
CA GLN A 178 -18.60 -15.21 26.94
C GLN A 178 -17.70 -16.38 26.56
N ALA A 179 -17.92 -17.55 27.14
CA ALA A 179 -17.23 -18.76 26.73
C ALA A 179 -17.63 -19.13 25.29
N LEU A 180 -16.66 -19.31 24.41
CA LEU A 180 -16.88 -19.57 22.98
C LEU A 180 -15.97 -20.68 22.46
N ASP A 181 -16.54 -21.51 21.59
CA ASP A 181 -15.81 -22.47 20.75
C ASP A 181 -16.33 -22.42 19.30
N ASN A 182 -15.62 -23.06 18.37
CA ASN A 182 -15.94 -23.05 16.94
C ASN A 182 -16.13 -21.64 16.32
N MET A 183 -15.56 -20.61 16.96
CA MET A 183 -15.49 -19.24 16.47
C MET A 183 -14.24 -19.06 15.60
N ALA A 184 -14.17 -17.94 14.89
CA ALA A 184 -12.97 -17.53 14.20
C ALA A 184 -12.44 -16.19 14.74
N GLY A 185 -11.15 -15.96 14.54
CA GLY A 185 -10.52 -14.71 14.94
C GLY A 185 -9.20 -14.46 14.24
N ALA A 186 -8.74 -13.21 14.30
CA ALA A 186 -7.50 -12.75 13.70
C ALA A 186 -6.96 -11.52 14.41
N ILE A 187 -5.69 -11.21 14.17
CA ILE A 187 -5.03 -10.01 14.70
C ILE A 187 -4.67 -9.03 13.57
N GLY A 188 -4.86 -7.75 13.80
CA GLY A 188 -4.43 -6.68 12.90
C GLY A 188 -4.93 -5.32 13.36
N GLY A 189 -4.29 -4.24 12.88
CA GLY A 189 -4.67 -2.88 13.24
C GLY A 189 -4.59 -2.57 14.74
N GLY A 190 -3.76 -3.27 15.51
CA GLY A 190 -3.62 -3.09 16.96
C GLY A 190 -4.70 -3.80 17.80
N TYR A 191 -5.48 -4.72 17.19
CA TYR A 191 -6.54 -5.46 17.89
C TYR A 191 -6.53 -6.94 17.50
N ILE A 192 -6.92 -7.77 18.46
CA ILE A 192 -7.33 -9.16 18.25
C ILE A 192 -8.84 -9.17 18.17
N TYR A 193 -9.40 -9.78 17.12
CA TYR A 193 -10.83 -9.91 16.86
C TYR A 193 -11.26 -11.36 17.01
N VAL A 194 -12.47 -11.59 17.53
CA VAL A 194 -13.10 -12.90 17.62
C VAL A 194 -14.58 -12.74 17.29
N ALA A 195 -15.16 -13.66 16.48
CA ALA A 195 -16.56 -13.60 16.13
C ALA A 195 -17.16 -14.97 15.82
N GLY A 196 -18.46 -15.11 16.04
CA GLY A 196 -19.25 -16.33 15.78
C GLY A 196 -19.04 -17.43 16.80
N GLY A 197 -19.15 -18.67 16.33
CA GLY A 197 -19.04 -19.88 17.15
C GLY A 197 -20.28 -20.20 17.98
N GLN A 198 -20.06 -20.89 19.07
CA GLN A 198 -21.13 -21.32 19.97
C GLN A 198 -20.70 -21.29 21.44
N THR A 199 -21.69 -21.33 22.34
CA THR A 199 -21.52 -21.49 23.78
C THR A 199 -22.30 -22.72 24.20
N ASN A 200 -21.60 -23.78 24.63
CA ASN A 200 -22.19 -25.03 25.08
C ASN A 200 -23.28 -25.55 24.11
N GLY A 201 -22.99 -25.61 22.82
CA GLY A 201 -23.89 -26.09 21.77
C GLY A 201 -24.92 -25.07 21.26
N ARG A 202 -24.98 -23.86 21.83
CA ARG A 202 -25.88 -22.79 21.35
C ARG A 202 -25.09 -21.84 20.44
N SER A 203 -25.51 -21.70 19.19
CA SER A 203 -24.88 -20.81 18.22
C SER A 203 -24.86 -19.34 18.70
N SER A 204 -23.77 -18.62 18.45
CA SER A 204 -23.55 -17.25 18.89
C SER A 204 -23.30 -16.32 17.72
N ARG A 205 -23.85 -15.11 17.76
CA ARG A 205 -23.54 -13.99 16.84
C ARG A 205 -22.58 -12.97 17.43
N ALA A 206 -22.07 -13.25 18.64
CA ALA A 206 -21.22 -12.33 19.36
C ALA A 206 -19.92 -12.07 18.63
N ALA A 207 -19.47 -10.81 18.67
CA ALA A 207 -18.18 -10.38 18.18
C ALA A 207 -17.51 -9.52 19.23
N TYR A 208 -16.19 -9.70 19.39
CA TYR A 208 -15.37 -8.99 20.38
C TYR A 208 -14.06 -8.58 19.78
N ARG A 209 -13.44 -7.51 20.35
CA ARG A 209 -12.05 -7.17 20.09
C ARG A 209 -11.29 -6.86 21.37
N LEU A 210 -10.00 -7.16 21.37
CA LEU A 210 -9.08 -6.88 22.46
C LEU A 210 -7.94 -6.02 21.92
N SER A 211 -7.66 -4.86 22.55
CA SER A 211 -6.50 -4.05 22.19
C SER A 211 -5.21 -4.81 22.53
N TYR A 212 -4.27 -4.88 21.58
CA TYR A 212 -3.00 -5.55 21.78
C TYR A 212 -1.85 -4.64 21.30
N PRO A 213 -0.74 -4.51 22.08
CA PRO A 213 -0.32 -5.29 23.27
C PRO A 213 -0.95 -4.85 24.60
N HIS A 214 -1.68 -3.76 24.67
CA HIS A 214 -2.26 -3.21 25.92
C HIS A 214 -3.60 -3.88 26.25
N ALA A 215 -3.57 -5.22 26.42
CA ALA A 215 -4.74 -6.04 26.68
C ALA A 215 -5.28 -5.82 28.10
N THR A 216 -6.32 -4.99 28.26
CA THR A 216 -6.96 -4.73 29.55
C THR A 216 -8.33 -5.38 29.64
N SER A 217 -9.16 -5.26 28.62
CA SER A 217 -10.52 -5.84 28.57
C SER A 217 -10.99 -5.98 27.14
N TRP A 218 -11.89 -6.95 26.90
CA TRP A 218 -12.58 -7.12 25.63
C TRP A 218 -13.66 -6.08 25.43
N GLU A 219 -13.68 -5.43 24.27
CA GLU A 219 -14.76 -4.57 23.79
C GLU A 219 -15.76 -5.43 22.99
N ARG A 220 -17.06 -5.32 23.33
CA ARG A 220 -18.11 -5.94 22.53
C ARG A 220 -18.33 -5.12 21.26
N LEU A 221 -18.35 -5.80 20.12
CA LEU A 221 -18.69 -5.25 18.82
C LEU A 221 -20.17 -5.51 18.49
N PRO A 222 -20.74 -4.83 17.47
CA PRO A 222 -22.03 -5.20 16.93
C PRO A 222 -22.08 -6.68 16.55
N ASP A 223 -23.20 -7.33 16.83
CA ASP A 223 -23.41 -8.73 16.49
C ASP A 223 -23.30 -8.97 14.98
N ILE A 224 -22.86 -10.18 14.60
CA ILE A 224 -22.82 -10.62 13.21
C ILE A 224 -24.24 -10.51 12.62
N PRO A 225 -24.42 -9.84 11.47
CA PRO A 225 -25.73 -9.73 10.84
C PRO A 225 -26.19 -11.08 10.28
N GLY A 226 -27.48 -11.34 10.35
CA GLY A 226 -28.08 -12.59 9.88
C GLY A 226 -27.88 -13.75 10.84
N ALA A 227 -27.57 -14.93 10.31
CA ALA A 227 -27.41 -16.16 11.06
C ALA A 227 -26.07 -16.21 11.82
N ALA A 228 -26.04 -16.97 12.92
CA ALA A 228 -24.80 -17.31 13.60
C ALA A 228 -23.92 -18.20 12.69
N ARG A 229 -22.60 -18.10 12.85
CA ARG A 229 -21.62 -18.83 12.02
C ARG A 229 -20.70 -19.66 12.89
N LEU A 230 -20.73 -20.98 12.69
CA LEU A 230 -19.79 -21.93 13.27
C LEU A 230 -18.68 -22.22 12.26
N GLN A 231 -17.45 -22.36 12.76
CA GLN A 231 -16.27 -22.67 11.96
C GLN A 231 -16.09 -21.78 10.70
N PRO A 232 -16.34 -20.46 10.77
CA PRO A 232 -15.97 -19.57 9.68
C PRO A 232 -14.46 -19.42 9.60
N ALA A 233 -13.96 -18.91 8.48
CA ALA A 233 -12.56 -18.47 8.35
C ALA A 233 -12.47 -16.95 8.61
N ALA A 234 -11.39 -16.46 9.23
CA ALA A 234 -11.25 -15.05 9.54
C ALA A 234 -9.84 -14.51 9.32
N ALA A 235 -9.76 -13.24 8.91
CA ALA A 235 -8.51 -12.50 8.78
C ALA A 235 -8.74 -11.00 9.04
N VAL A 236 -7.68 -10.26 9.37
CA VAL A 236 -7.70 -8.79 9.37
C VAL A 236 -6.83 -8.29 8.23
N GLN A 237 -7.41 -7.60 7.27
CA GLN A 237 -6.69 -7.11 6.10
C GLN A 237 -7.14 -5.70 5.72
N ASN A 238 -6.27 -4.96 5.03
CA ASN A 238 -6.57 -3.60 4.56
C ASN A 238 -7.52 -3.64 3.36
N ASN A 239 -8.53 -2.77 3.36
CA ASN A 239 -9.51 -2.62 2.28
C ASN A 239 -9.20 -1.45 1.34
N GLY A 240 -7.97 -0.93 1.39
CA GLY A 240 -7.55 0.29 0.69
C GLY A 240 -7.63 1.56 1.55
N VAL A 241 -8.38 1.53 2.67
CA VAL A 241 -8.56 2.66 3.59
C VAL A 241 -8.11 2.32 5.00
N THR A 242 -8.55 1.19 5.53
CA THR A 242 -8.28 0.76 6.91
C THR A 242 -8.21 -0.76 7.01
N ASN A 243 -7.60 -1.24 8.08
CA ASN A 243 -7.59 -2.66 8.41
C ASN A 243 -8.97 -3.06 8.91
N CYS A 244 -9.64 -3.96 8.16
CA CYS A 244 -10.97 -4.48 8.45
C CYS A 244 -10.89 -5.94 8.89
N PHE A 245 -11.83 -6.37 9.72
CA PHE A 245 -11.96 -7.77 10.13
C PHE A 245 -12.93 -8.50 9.20
N TYR A 246 -12.42 -9.50 8.47
CA TYR A 246 -13.17 -10.33 7.53
C TYR A 246 -13.57 -11.65 8.18
N LEU A 247 -14.83 -12.07 7.96
CA LEU A 247 -15.40 -13.32 8.45
C LEU A 247 -16.08 -14.03 7.29
N MET A 248 -15.50 -15.14 6.81
CA MET A 248 -15.88 -15.80 5.56
C MET A 248 -16.48 -17.18 5.80
N GLY A 249 -17.57 -17.50 5.09
CA GLY A 249 -18.22 -18.80 5.14
C GLY A 249 -18.74 -19.19 6.52
N GLY A 250 -18.42 -20.41 6.97
CA GLY A 250 -18.97 -21.01 8.17
C GLY A 250 -20.36 -21.61 7.93
N PHE A 251 -20.98 -22.20 8.95
CA PHE A 251 -22.29 -22.82 8.83
C PHE A 251 -23.19 -22.50 10.02
N GLN A 252 -24.49 -22.62 9.79
CA GLN A 252 -25.51 -22.69 10.82
C GLN A 252 -25.99 -24.14 10.93
N PRO A 253 -25.96 -24.77 12.11
CA PRO A 253 -26.51 -26.12 12.28
C PRO A 253 -28.03 -26.13 12.08
N ALA A 254 -28.60 -27.29 11.67
CA ALA A 254 -30.02 -27.51 11.69
C ALA A 254 -30.52 -27.49 13.13
N ASP A 255 -31.72 -26.97 13.34
CA ASP A 255 -32.50 -27.11 14.58
C ASP A 255 -33.81 -27.91 14.32
N ALA A 256 -34.62 -28.11 15.33
CA ALA A 256 -35.88 -28.88 15.20
C ALA A 256 -36.88 -28.28 14.18
N SER A 257 -36.73 -26.98 13.84
CA SER A 257 -37.69 -26.23 13.04
C SER A 257 -37.09 -25.73 11.70
N HIS A 258 -35.77 -25.57 11.63
CA HIS A 258 -35.11 -24.97 10.49
C HIS A 258 -33.95 -25.84 9.98
N PRO A 259 -33.82 -25.97 8.66
CA PRO A 259 -32.67 -26.62 8.07
C PRO A 259 -31.40 -25.81 8.33
N GLY A 260 -30.27 -26.49 8.55
CA GLY A 260 -28.97 -25.92 8.60
C GLY A 260 -28.49 -25.54 7.20
N PHE A 261 -27.52 -24.61 7.12
CA PHE A 261 -26.89 -24.24 5.84
C PHE A 261 -25.43 -23.86 5.98
N ALA A 262 -24.68 -24.17 4.95
CA ALA A 262 -23.29 -23.74 4.79
C ALA A 262 -23.25 -22.40 4.05
N ASN A 263 -22.69 -21.36 4.68
CA ASN A 263 -22.61 -20.03 4.09
C ASN A 263 -21.59 -20.01 2.95
N THR A 264 -21.98 -19.34 1.87
CA THR A 264 -21.14 -19.07 0.69
C THR A 264 -20.75 -17.60 0.59
N ASP A 265 -21.13 -16.77 1.57
CA ASP A 265 -20.87 -15.35 1.63
C ASP A 265 -19.77 -15.00 2.64
N GLY A 266 -19.27 -13.78 2.54
CA GLY A 266 -18.38 -13.18 3.50
C GLY A 266 -18.96 -11.90 4.12
N LEU A 267 -18.47 -11.57 5.30
CA LEU A 267 -18.78 -10.36 6.05
C LEU A 267 -17.49 -9.61 6.38
N VAL A 268 -17.56 -8.30 6.35
CA VAL A 268 -16.46 -7.43 6.78
C VAL A 268 -16.93 -6.45 7.84
N PHE A 269 -16.20 -6.37 8.94
CA PHE A 269 -16.39 -5.35 9.97
C PHE A 269 -15.39 -4.21 9.77
N ASN A 270 -15.89 -3.00 9.58
CA ASN A 270 -15.07 -1.80 9.49
C ASN A 270 -14.96 -1.15 10.87
N PRO A 271 -13.76 -1.07 11.47
CA PRO A 271 -13.57 -0.53 12.82
C PRO A 271 -13.78 0.98 12.92
N GLN A 272 -13.69 1.72 11.80
CA GLN A 272 -13.93 3.17 11.79
C GLN A 272 -15.42 3.51 11.84
N THR A 273 -16.23 2.81 11.03
CA THR A 273 -17.70 3.00 11.01
C THR A 273 -18.42 2.17 12.06
N LYS A 274 -17.76 1.17 12.64
CA LYS A 274 -18.31 0.16 13.55
C LYS A 274 -19.50 -0.61 12.96
N GLN A 275 -19.46 -0.87 11.65
CA GLN A 275 -20.53 -1.55 10.93
C GLN A 275 -20.02 -2.79 10.22
N TRP A 276 -20.89 -3.80 10.09
CA TRP A 276 -20.73 -4.95 9.24
C TRP A 276 -21.31 -4.69 7.85
N SER A 277 -20.63 -5.17 6.83
CA SER A 277 -21.14 -5.22 5.45
C SER A 277 -20.84 -6.58 4.82
N ARG A 278 -21.55 -6.91 3.75
CA ARG A 278 -21.27 -8.11 2.96
C ARG A 278 -20.15 -7.83 1.96
N VAL A 279 -19.41 -8.87 1.61
CA VAL A 279 -18.43 -8.90 0.52
C VAL A 279 -18.89 -9.91 -0.53
N ALA A 280 -18.18 -9.96 -1.67
CA ALA A 280 -18.52 -10.87 -2.78
C ALA A 280 -18.68 -12.32 -2.30
N GLU A 281 -19.69 -12.99 -2.85
CA GLU A 281 -19.88 -14.42 -2.64
C GLU A 281 -18.63 -15.21 -3.03
N ILE A 282 -18.37 -16.31 -2.33
CA ILE A 282 -17.16 -17.12 -2.52
C ILE A 282 -17.31 -17.92 -3.84
N ILE A 283 -17.09 -17.21 -4.94
CA ILE A 283 -17.12 -17.74 -6.31
C ILE A 283 -15.77 -17.41 -6.96
N PRO A 284 -14.84 -18.38 -7.07
CA PRO A 284 -13.58 -18.16 -7.74
C PRO A 284 -13.77 -17.73 -9.20
N HIS A 285 -12.95 -16.78 -9.65
CA HIS A 285 -12.98 -16.28 -11.02
C HIS A 285 -12.92 -17.42 -12.04
N GLY A 286 -13.72 -17.34 -13.08
CA GLY A 286 -13.85 -18.41 -14.08
C GLY A 286 -14.79 -19.55 -13.69
N THR A 287 -15.34 -19.57 -12.46
CA THR A 287 -16.35 -20.53 -12.02
C THR A 287 -17.71 -19.86 -11.83
N LYS A 288 -18.77 -20.68 -11.68
CA LYS A 288 -20.13 -20.19 -11.40
C LYS A 288 -20.72 -20.81 -10.12
N THR A 289 -20.00 -21.73 -9.50
CA THR A 289 -20.49 -22.50 -8.36
C THR A 289 -19.98 -21.87 -7.07
N PRO A 290 -20.88 -21.40 -6.19
CA PRO A 290 -20.46 -20.90 -4.89
C PRO A 290 -19.85 -22.00 -4.03
N MET A 291 -18.79 -21.66 -3.31
CA MET A 291 -18.10 -22.54 -2.35
C MET A 291 -18.39 -22.12 -0.92
N THR A 292 -18.06 -22.98 0.03
CA THR A 292 -18.05 -22.63 1.45
C THR A 292 -16.64 -22.77 2.03
N LEU A 293 -16.38 -22.04 3.11
CA LEU A 293 -15.13 -22.07 3.87
C LEU A 293 -15.35 -22.63 5.28
N VAL A 294 -16.30 -23.55 5.44
CA VAL A 294 -16.51 -24.25 6.73
C VAL A 294 -15.26 -25.07 7.07
N GLY A 295 -14.65 -24.78 8.20
CA GLY A 295 -13.43 -25.46 8.65
C GLY A 295 -12.18 -25.14 7.84
N ALA A 296 -12.22 -24.12 6.97
CA ALA A 296 -11.02 -23.59 6.29
C ALA A 296 -10.19 -22.72 7.22
N ALA A 297 -8.89 -22.66 6.97
CA ALA A 297 -7.99 -21.74 7.63
C ALA A 297 -7.70 -20.53 6.75
N ALA A 298 -7.51 -19.35 7.36
CA ALA A 298 -7.22 -18.10 6.66
C ALA A 298 -5.99 -17.40 7.20
N LEU A 299 -5.26 -16.71 6.32
CA LEU A 299 -4.12 -15.86 6.67
C LEU A 299 -4.01 -14.70 5.68
N THR A 300 -3.50 -13.57 6.15
CA THR A 300 -3.22 -12.40 5.29
C THR A 300 -1.98 -12.62 4.44
N SER A 301 -2.00 -12.12 3.21
CA SER A 301 -0.85 -12.02 2.32
C SER A 301 -0.75 -10.63 1.72
N GLY A 302 0.46 -10.11 1.67
CA GLY A 302 0.69 -8.77 1.13
C GLY A 302 -0.14 -7.69 1.81
N CYS A 303 -0.44 -6.62 1.08
CA CYS A 303 -1.17 -5.47 1.60
C CYS A 303 -2.70 -5.55 1.48
N ALA A 304 -3.25 -6.46 0.65
CA ALA A 304 -4.68 -6.50 0.35
C ALA A 304 -5.23 -7.90 -0.01
N HIS A 305 -4.51 -8.99 0.30
CA HIS A 305 -4.97 -10.34 0.00
C HIS A 305 -5.20 -11.14 1.28
N ILE A 306 -6.14 -12.06 1.22
CA ILE A 306 -6.39 -13.09 2.23
C ILE A 306 -6.34 -14.44 1.52
N ILE A 307 -5.56 -15.36 2.08
CA ILE A 307 -5.38 -16.71 1.59
C ILE A 307 -6.27 -17.63 2.40
N PHE A 308 -6.88 -18.61 1.74
CA PHE A 308 -7.68 -19.64 2.37
C PHE A 308 -7.22 -21.01 1.89
N VAL A 309 -7.16 -21.96 2.83
CA VAL A 309 -6.79 -23.35 2.56
C VAL A 309 -7.77 -24.30 3.23
N GLY A 310 -8.10 -25.38 2.54
CA GLY A 310 -8.96 -26.43 3.05
C GLY A 310 -10.43 -26.05 3.19
N GLY A 311 -11.12 -26.77 4.06
CA GLY A 311 -12.55 -26.67 4.26
C GLY A 311 -13.32 -27.80 3.57
N VAL A 312 -14.62 -27.87 3.84
CA VAL A 312 -15.47 -28.97 3.36
C VAL A 312 -16.12 -28.63 2.01
N ASN A 313 -16.55 -29.66 1.26
CA ASN A 313 -17.42 -29.46 0.10
C ASN A 313 -18.81 -29.00 0.55
N ARG A 314 -19.32 -27.93 -0.05
CA ARG A 314 -20.60 -27.31 0.31
C ARG A 314 -21.77 -28.29 0.24
N ASP A 315 -21.94 -28.98 -0.88
CA ASP A 315 -23.13 -29.75 -1.17
C ASP A 315 -23.19 -31.05 -0.33
N ILE A 316 -22.06 -31.74 -0.21
CA ILE A 316 -21.94 -32.95 0.63
C ILE A 316 -22.14 -32.60 2.10
N PHE A 317 -21.53 -31.48 2.55
CA PHE A 317 -21.70 -31.03 3.94
C PHE A 317 -23.11 -30.55 4.22
N GLN A 318 -23.74 -29.79 3.30
CA GLN A 318 -25.13 -29.34 3.42
C GLN A 318 -26.12 -30.50 3.57
N GLN A 319 -25.92 -31.57 2.79
CA GLN A 319 -26.73 -32.78 2.92
C GLN A 319 -26.52 -33.45 4.28
N ALA A 320 -25.28 -33.57 4.73
CA ALA A 320 -24.95 -34.25 5.99
C ALA A 320 -25.53 -33.56 7.21
N ILE A 321 -25.45 -32.21 7.29
CA ILE A 321 -26.00 -31.45 8.45
C ILE A 321 -27.54 -31.44 8.51
N ASN A 322 -28.22 -31.65 7.37
CA ASN A 322 -29.71 -31.67 7.31
C ASN A 322 -30.30 -33.09 7.40
N ARG A 323 -29.51 -34.12 7.23
CA ARG A 323 -29.98 -35.51 7.24
C ARG A 323 -30.66 -35.90 8.58
N PRO A 324 -30.13 -35.52 9.77
CA PRO A 324 -30.81 -35.82 11.04
C PRO A 324 -32.20 -35.19 11.13
N LEU A 325 -32.37 -33.96 10.64
CA LEU A 325 -33.66 -33.28 10.58
C LEU A 325 -34.62 -34.00 9.61
N ALA A 326 -34.13 -34.38 8.44
CA ALA A 326 -34.93 -35.11 7.45
C ALA A 326 -35.38 -36.49 7.99
N ILE A 327 -34.55 -37.21 8.74
CA ILE A 327 -34.90 -38.46 9.43
C ILE A 327 -36.00 -38.20 10.45
N ALA A 328 -35.84 -37.20 11.33
CA ALA A 328 -36.85 -36.87 12.34
C ALA A 328 -38.19 -36.44 11.72
N GLN A 329 -38.15 -35.70 10.61
CA GLN A 329 -39.38 -35.34 9.87
C GLN A 329 -40.09 -36.55 9.26
N ALA A 330 -39.33 -37.48 8.65
CA ALA A 330 -39.89 -38.73 8.11
C ALA A 330 -40.46 -39.63 9.24
N GLU A 331 -39.79 -39.73 10.37
CA GLU A 331 -40.27 -40.43 11.54
C GLU A 331 -41.58 -39.85 12.08
N ASN A 332 -41.67 -38.51 12.22
CA ASN A 332 -42.88 -37.82 12.64
C ASN A 332 -44.04 -37.99 11.64
N ALA A 333 -43.76 -37.96 10.33
CA ALA A 333 -44.79 -38.23 9.31
C ALA A 333 -45.32 -39.67 9.39
N LEU A 334 -44.47 -40.66 9.69
CA LEU A 334 -44.91 -42.04 9.88
C LEU A 334 -45.71 -42.24 11.18
N LEU A 335 -45.51 -41.44 12.23
CA LEU A 335 -46.37 -41.45 13.39
C LEU A 335 -47.80 -40.98 13.06
N GLN A 336 -47.97 -40.10 12.10
CA GLN A 336 -49.26 -39.59 11.63
C GLN A 336 -49.90 -40.52 10.57
N HIS A 337 -49.10 -41.12 9.70
CA HIS A 337 -49.51 -41.99 8.60
C HIS A 337 -48.66 -43.29 8.58
N PRO A 338 -48.95 -44.24 9.46
CA PRO A 338 -48.14 -45.44 9.65
C PRO A 338 -47.98 -46.32 8.42
N ASP A 339 -48.92 -46.30 7.48
CA ASP A 339 -48.92 -47.15 6.28
C ASP A 339 -48.33 -46.51 5.02
N ASP A 340 -47.78 -45.30 5.11
CA ASP A 340 -47.15 -44.64 3.99
C ASP A 340 -45.84 -45.34 3.60
N SER A 341 -45.91 -46.17 2.55
CA SER A 341 -44.80 -46.97 2.04
C SER A 341 -43.69 -46.08 1.42
N ALA A 342 -44.06 -44.92 0.86
CA ALA A 342 -43.09 -43.97 0.26
C ALA A 342 -42.22 -43.34 1.34
N THR A 343 -42.84 -42.84 2.43
CA THR A 343 -42.10 -42.28 3.56
C THR A 343 -41.26 -43.33 4.29
N LYS A 344 -41.74 -44.60 4.38
CA LYS A 344 -40.94 -45.74 4.91
C LYS A 344 -39.65 -45.96 4.07
N GLY A 345 -39.76 -46.02 2.74
CA GLY A 345 -38.62 -46.18 1.84
C GLY A 345 -37.63 -44.99 1.90
N GLN A 346 -38.18 -43.74 2.01
CA GLN A 346 -37.35 -42.54 2.19
C GLN A 346 -36.59 -42.59 3.52
N LEU A 347 -37.22 -42.96 4.63
CA LEU A 347 -36.58 -43.06 5.94
C LEU A 347 -35.47 -44.13 5.95
N GLU A 348 -35.70 -45.28 5.34
CA GLU A 348 -34.69 -46.33 5.19
C GLU A 348 -33.47 -45.83 4.38
N THR A 349 -33.71 -45.14 3.27
CA THR A 349 -32.66 -44.55 2.45
C THR A 349 -31.85 -43.53 3.26
N LEU A 350 -32.50 -42.62 4.00
CA LEU A 350 -31.82 -41.62 4.82
C LEU A 350 -31.00 -42.24 5.95
N ARG A 351 -31.52 -43.30 6.59
CA ARG A 351 -30.79 -44.03 7.63
C ARG A 351 -29.54 -44.75 7.06
N ASN A 352 -29.69 -45.39 5.91
CA ASN A 352 -28.55 -46.04 5.22
C ASN A 352 -27.47 -45.01 4.83
N GLN A 353 -27.87 -43.86 4.24
CA GLN A 353 -26.95 -42.76 3.96
C GLN A 353 -26.26 -42.21 5.22
N GLN A 354 -26.96 -42.18 6.35
CA GLN A 354 -26.37 -41.73 7.63
C GLN A 354 -25.37 -42.76 8.15
N ALA A 355 -25.65 -44.04 8.04
CA ALA A 355 -24.73 -45.11 8.47
C ALA A 355 -23.46 -45.20 7.60
N GLU A 356 -23.63 -45.04 6.29
CA GLU A 356 -22.52 -45.11 5.33
C GLU A 356 -21.65 -43.82 5.27
N TYR A 357 -22.20 -42.69 5.77
CA TYR A 357 -21.55 -41.37 5.58
C TYR A 357 -20.09 -41.34 6.02
N MET A 358 -19.70 -41.97 7.13
CA MET A 358 -18.32 -41.96 7.63
C MET A 358 -17.44 -43.06 7.03
N LEU A 359 -18.01 -43.97 6.26
CA LEU A 359 -17.29 -45.13 5.68
C LEU A 359 -16.65 -44.83 4.34
N HIS A 360 -17.11 -43.80 3.64
CA HIS A 360 -16.57 -43.43 2.33
C HIS A 360 -15.07 -43.11 2.38
N PRO A 361 -14.30 -43.33 1.29
CA PRO A 361 -12.91 -42.93 1.19
C PRO A 361 -12.76 -41.40 1.14
N ALA A 362 -11.61 -40.84 1.55
CA ALA A 362 -11.38 -39.41 1.64
C ALA A 362 -11.70 -38.62 0.34
N PRO A 363 -11.36 -39.11 -0.88
CA PRO A 363 -11.70 -38.36 -2.09
C PRO A 363 -13.20 -38.18 -2.34
N TRP A 364 -14.07 -39.02 -1.77
CA TRP A 364 -15.53 -38.90 -1.92
C TRP A 364 -16.09 -37.62 -1.29
N TYR A 365 -15.47 -37.14 -0.20
CA TYR A 365 -15.92 -35.91 0.49
C TYR A 365 -15.58 -34.63 -0.25
N CYS A 366 -14.72 -34.71 -1.24
CA CYS A 366 -14.30 -33.57 -2.07
C CYS A 366 -13.95 -32.32 -1.23
N PHE A 367 -13.18 -32.50 -0.15
CA PHE A 367 -12.72 -31.35 0.63
C PHE A 367 -11.94 -30.37 -0.25
N ASN A 368 -12.03 -29.08 0.03
CA ASN A 368 -11.41 -28.06 -0.78
C ASN A 368 -9.89 -28.27 -0.86
N ASP A 369 -9.38 -28.53 -2.04
CA ASP A 369 -7.98 -28.75 -2.36
C ASP A 369 -7.33 -27.49 -3.00
N GLU A 370 -8.10 -26.39 -3.05
CA GLU A 370 -7.71 -25.15 -3.69
C GLU A 370 -6.97 -24.22 -2.73
N LEU A 371 -5.91 -23.57 -3.24
CA LEU A 371 -5.37 -22.37 -2.63
C LEU A 371 -6.20 -21.20 -3.13
N LEU A 372 -7.18 -20.79 -2.31
CA LEU A 372 -8.09 -19.70 -2.61
C LEU A 372 -7.50 -18.37 -2.13
N ILE A 373 -7.64 -17.35 -2.94
CA ILE A 373 -7.17 -16.00 -2.63
C ILE A 373 -8.32 -15.01 -2.82
N TYR A 374 -8.53 -14.19 -1.83
CA TYR A 374 -9.49 -13.09 -1.88
C TYR A 374 -8.75 -11.76 -1.86
N HIS A 375 -9.07 -10.87 -2.80
CA HIS A 375 -8.51 -9.53 -2.87
C HIS A 375 -9.50 -8.50 -2.33
N THR A 376 -9.13 -7.81 -1.25
CA THR A 376 -10.02 -6.96 -0.46
C THR A 376 -10.41 -5.63 -1.13
N ILE A 377 -9.61 -5.13 -2.09
CA ILE A 377 -9.87 -3.86 -2.78
C ILE A 377 -10.82 -4.06 -3.98
N THR A 378 -10.56 -5.09 -4.80
CA THR A 378 -11.41 -5.38 -5.97
C THR A 378 -12.62 -6.25 -5.62
N ASP A 379 -12.65 -6.82 -4.40
CA ASP A 379 -13.70 -7.73 -3.94
C ASP A 379 -13.89 -8.91 -4.90
N THR A 380 -12.79 -9.68 -5.11
CA THR A 380 -12.71 -10.78 -6.07
C THR A 380 -12.03 -12.00 -5.47
N TRP A 381 -12.41 -13.19 -5.97
CA TRP A 381 -11.87 -14.47 -5.58
C TRP A 381 -11.13 -15.14 -6.72
N VAL A 382 -10.01 -15.82 -6.42
CA VAL A 382 -9.20 -16.56 -7.38
C VAL A 382 -8.78 -17.89 -6.77
N THR A 383 -8.75 -18.95 -7.61
CA THR A 383 -8.02 -20.20 -7.31
C THR A 383 -6.62 -20.09 -7.92
N GLU A 384 -5.59 -19.98 -7.09
CA GLU A 384 -4.20 -19.88 -7.56
C GLU A 384 -3.63 -21.23 -7.94
N SER A 385 -3.89 -22.26 -7.15
CA SER A 385 -3.40 -23.61 -7.41
C SER A 385 -4.27 -24.63 -6.70
N ARG A 386 -4.11 -25.91 -7.07
CA ARG A 386 -4.75 -27.06 -6.43
C ARG A 386 -3.71 -28.05 -5.95
N SER A 387 -3.91 -28.58 -4.75
CA SER A 387 -3.06 -29.65 -4.21
C SER A 387 -3.85 -30.53 -3.25
N PRO A 388 -3.81 -31.85 -3.41
CA PRO A 388 -4.43 -32.78 -2.46
C PRO A 388 -3.92 -32.58 -1.01
N LEU A 389 -2.75 -31.99 -0.84
CA LEU A 389 -2.18 -31.65 0.48
C LEU A 389 -2.98 -30.56 1.22
N LEU A 390 -3.86 -29.82 0.51
CA LEU A 390 -4.71 -28.77 1.08
C LEU A 390 -6.11 -29.30 1.43
N ALA A 391 -6.53 -30.47 0.95
CA ALA A 391 -7.85 -31.04 1.14
C ALA A 391 -8.08 -31.50 2.59
N ARG A 392 -8.17 -30.52 3.52
CA ARG A 392 -8.30 -30.75 4.96
C ARG A 392 -9.25 -29.72 5.59
N ALA A 393 -10.08 -30.14 6.55
CA ALA A 393 -10.92 -29.27 7.36
C ALA A 393 -10.38 -29.19 8.79
N GLY A 394 -10.52 -28.04 9.45
CA GLY A 394 -10.05 -27.82 10.81
C GLY A 394 -8.52 -27.86 10.95
N ALA A 395 -7.77 -27.58 9.88
CA ALA A 395 -6.33 -27.36 9.91
C ALA A 395 -6.01 -25.95 10.45
N ALA A 396 -4.84 -25.77 11.03
CA ALA A 396 -4.31 -24.45 11.35
C ALA A 396 -3.40 -23.93 10.22
N LEU A 397 -3.38 -22.62 9.99
CA LEU A 397 -2.53 -21.95 9.00
C LEU A 397 -1.66 -20.90 9.69
N VAL A 398 -0.35 -20.99 9.52
CA VAL A 398 0.64 -20.13 10.19
C VAL A 398 1.61 -19.54 9.18
N GLY A 399 1.85 -18.23 9.23
CA GLY A 399 2.85 -17.55 8.40
C GLY A 399 4.22 -17.50 9.07
N HIS A 400 5.30 -17.80 8.32
CA HIS A 400 6.67 -17.71 8.77
C HIS A 400 7.63 -17.50 7.60
N ASP A 401 8.45 -16.44 7.64
CA ASP A 401 9.51 -16.14 6.68
C ASP A 401 9.10 -16.26 5.19
N GLY A 402 7.90 -15.75 4.86
CA GLY A 402 7.37 -15.80 3.49
C GLY A 402 6.84 -17.17 3.07
N GLU A 403 6.72 -18.11 3.98
CA GLU A 403 6.05 -19.40 3.80
C GLU A 403 4.77 -19.46 4.65
N TRP A 404 3.79 -20.24 4.20
CA TRP A 404 2.55 -20.53 4.92
C TRP A 404 2.52 -22.01 5.29
N ILE A 405 2.37 -22.30 6.58
CA ILE A 405 2.46 -23.65 7.10
C ILE A 405 1.07 -24.13 7.52
N VAL A 406 0.58 -25.19 6.86
CA VAL A 406 -0.69 -25.88 7.17
C VAL A 406 -0.39 -27.03 8.11
N VAL A 407 -1.07 -27.06 9.25
CA VAL A 407 -0.82 -28.06 10.31
C VAL A 407 -2.08 -28.86 10.60
N GLY A 408 -2.00 -30.19 10.53
CA GLY A 408 -3.05 -31.11 10.94
C GLY A 408 -4.37 -30.97 10.13
N GLY A 409 -5.49 -31.10 10.80
CA GLY A 409 -6.83 -31.07 10.22
C GLY A 409 -7.42 -32.46 9.97
N GLU A 410 -8.58 -32.52 9.35
CA GLU A 410 -9.27 -33.74 8.92
C GLU A 410 -9.14 -33.95 7.43
N SER A 411 -8.77 -35.15 6.99
CA SER A 411 -8.81 -35.53 5.57
C SER A 411 -10.18 -36.09 5.14
N LYS A 412 -10.96 -36.55 6.09
CA LYS A 412 -12.39 -36.91 6.00
C LYS A 412 -12.99 -36.89 7.40
N PRO A 413 -14.32 -36.85 7.57
CA PRO A 413 -14.94 -36.88 8.89
C PRO A 413 -14.40 -38.00 9.78
N GLY A 414 -13.85 -37.61 10.96
CA GLY A 414 -13.32 -38.58 11.92
C GLY A 414 -11.90 -39.05 11.71
N VAL A 415 -11.22 -38.67 10.64
CA VAL A 415 -9.83 -39.04 10.34
C VAL A 415 -8.91 -37.82 10.34
N ARG A 416 -7.92 -37.81 11.25
CA ARG A 416 -7.01 -36.69 11.46
C ARG A 416 -5.71 -36.89 10.67
N SER A 417 -5.28 -35.83 9.96
CA SER A 417 -4.01 -35.83 9.25
C SER A 417 -2.86 -35.42 10.20
N ALA A 418 -1.76 -36.16 10.16
CA ALA A 418 -0.51 -35.80 10.80
C ALA A 418 0.36 -34.86 9.92
N ASP A 419 -0.05 -34.62 8.67
CA ASP A 419 0.77 -33.89 7.70
C ASP A 419 0.91 -32.43 8.11
N VAL A 420 2.13 -31.93 7.89
CA VAL A 420 2.47 -30.51 7.99
C VAL A 420 3.04 -30.07 6.64
N THR A 421 2.41 -29.10 6.01
CA THR A 421 2.74 -28.68 4.64
C THR A 421 3.12 -27.21 4.63
N ALA A 422 4.31 -26.90 4.14
CA ALA A 422 4.72 -25.51 3.86
C ALA A 422 4.35 -25.17 2.41
N ILE A 423 3.78 -23.99 2.23
CA ILE A 423 3.42 -23.39 0.95
C ILE A 423 4.32 -22.18 0.77
N LYS A 424 5.09 -22.14 -0.31
CA LYS A 424 5.92 -21.00 -0.67
C LYS A 424 5.45 -20.43 -1.99
N MET A 425 5.09 -19.16 -1.95
CA MET A 425 4.83 -18.40 -3.18
C MET A 425 6.04 -17.52 -3.46
N THR A 426 6.55 -17.59 -4.67
CA THR A 426 7.67 -16.77 -5.12
C THR A 426 7.29 -16.01 -6.38
N MET A 427 7.47 -14.71 -6.33
CA MET A 427 7.44 -13.86 -7.50
C MET A 427 8.85 -13.80 -8.10
N ARG A 428 8.99 -13.96 -9.41
CA ARG A 428 10.27 -13.85 -10.12
C ARG A 428 10.29 -12.60 -11.00
N PRO A 429 10.56 -11.41 -10.41
CA PRO A 429 10.67 -10.22 -11.21
C PRO A 429 11.93 -10.31 -12.09
N SER A 430 11.77 -10.07 -13.38
CA SER A 430 12.90 -9.96 -14.32
C SER A 430 12.72 -8.70 -15.15
N PHE A 431 13.68 -7.79 -15.06
CA PHE A 431 13.60 -6.52 -15.80
C PHE A 431 13.79 -6.71 -17.31
N GLY A 432 14.50 -7.74 -17.72
CA GLY A 432 14.73 -8.09 -19.13
C GLY A 432 15.65 -7.11 -19.89
N TRP A 433 16.32 -7.62 -20.92
CA TRP A 433 17.31 -6.84 -21.69
C TRP A 433 16.70 -5.68 -22.49
N GLY A 434 15.49 -5.84 -23.02
CA GLY A 434 14.79 -4.78 -23.74
C GLY A 434 14.52 -3.55 -22.86
N ASN A 435 14.10 -3.77 -21.62
CA ASN A 435 13.84 -2.71 -20.65
C ASN A 435 15.14 -2.03 -20.21
N TRP A 436 16.22 -2.78 -19.97
CA TRP A 436 17.54 -2.23 -19.67
C TRP A 436 18.07 -1.34 -20.80
N THR A 437 17.91 -1.74 -22.05
CA THR A 437 18.36 -0.96 -23.21
C THR A 437 17.68 0.39 -23.25
N VAL A 438 16.37 0.44 -23.05
CA VAL A 438 15.60 1.70 -23.06
C VAL A 438 16.02 2.58 -21.88
N LEU A 439 16.13 2.02 -20.68
CA LEU A 439 16.54 2.76 -19.48
C LEU A 439 17.95 3.35 -19.62
N ILE A 440 18.91 2.55 -20.08
CA ILE A 440 20.32 3.02 -20.30
C ILE A 440 20.35 4.10 -21.39
N ALA A 441 19.63 3.91 -22.49
CA ALA A 441 19.56 4.92 -23.55
C ALA A 441 19.01 6.26 -23.04
N TYR A 442 17.97 6.22 -22.20
CA TYR A 442 17.43 7.40 -21.52
C TYR A 442 18.49 8.07 -20.62
N LEU A 443 19.17 7.32 -19.76
CA LEU A 443 20.17 7.87 -18.84
C LEU A 443 21.37 8.48 -19.57
N VAL A 444 21.84 7.83 -20.64
CA VAL A 444 22.90 8.37 -21.50
C VAL A 444 22.46 9.66 -22.19
N ALA A 445 21.20 9.71 -22.69
CA ALA A 445 20.66 10.91 -23.30
C ALA A 445 20.64 12.10 -22.33
N MET A 446 20.32 11.87 -21.05
CA MET A 446 20.33 12.91 -20.00
C MET A 446 21.77 13.44 -19.74
N ILE A 447 22.77 12.57 -19.70
CA ILE A 447 24.18 12.99 -19.56
C ILE A 447 24.63 13.82 -20.77
N LEU A 448 24.30 13.37 -22.00
CA LEU A 448 24.61 14.10 -23.22
C LEU A 448 23.95 15.47 -23.29
N LEU A 449 22.73 15.60 -22.78
CA LEU A 449 22.02 16.86 -22.64
C LEU A 449 22.78 17.82 -21.70
N GLY A 450 23.20 17.33 -20.53
CA GLY A 450 24.02 18.08 -19.58
C GLY A 450 25.36 18.57 -20.22
N TYR A 451 26.01 17.67 -20.93
CA TYR A 451 27.24 18.02 -21.66
C TYR A 451 27.02 19.09 -22.75
N TYR A 452 25.90 19.00 -23.46
CA TYR A 452 25.55 20.01 -24.47
C TYR A 452 25.40 21.40 -23.86
N PHE A 453 24.69 21.53 -22.72
CA PHE A 453 24.48 22.82 -22.06
C PHE A 453 25.73 23.33 -21.35
N MET A 454 26.60 22.45 -20.82
CA MET A 454 27.87 22.84 -20.21
C MET A 454 28.73 23.71 -21.16
N LYS A 455 28.69 23.42 -22.46
CA LYS A 455 29.45 24.20 -23.48
C LYS A 455 28.88 25.60 -23.74
N ARG A 456 27.68 25.89 -23.23
CA ARG A 456 26.97 27.17 -23.43
C ARG A 456 27.02 28.09 -22.23
N GLU A 457 27.40 27.58 -21.06
CA GLU A 457 27.52 28.38 -19.85
C GLU A 457 28.77 29.22 -19.85
N GLY A 458 28.59 30.55 -19.75
CA GLY A 458 29.70 31.52 -19.70
C GLY A 458 30.04 31.97 -18.28
N ASP A 459 29.04 32.14 -17.40
CA ASP A 459 29.24 32.74 -16.09
C ASP A 459 28.24 32.21 -15.02
N ALA A 460 28.32 32.76 -13.80
CA ALA A 460 27.45 32.35 -12.69
C ALA A 460 25.97 32.78 -12.89
N ASP A 461 25.71 33.84 -13.62
CA ASP A 461 24.32 34.28 -13.89
C ASP A 461 23.66 33.36 -14.91
N ASP A 462 24.38 32.86 -15.90
CA ASP A 462 23.93 31.80 -16.81
C ASP A 462 23.61 30.52 -16.02
N PHE A 463 24.45 30.12 -15.07
CA PHE A 463 24.25 28.92 -14.25
C PHE A 463 22.98 29.01 -13.37
N PHE A 464 22.67 30.19 -12.78
CA PHE A 464 21.55 30.35 -11.86
C PHE A 464 20.24 30.78 -12.53
N LYS A 465 20.31 31.57 -13.62
CA LYS A 465 19.14 32.19 -14.29
C LYS A 465 18.98 31.78 -15.75
N GLY A 466 19.95 31.04 -16.35
CA GLY A 466 19.91 30.66 -17.77
C GLY A 466 19.95 31.86 -18.71
N GLY A 467 20.57 32.99 -18.32
CA GLY A 467 20.65 34.23 -19.11
C GLY A 467 19.29 34.81 -19.53
N GLY A 468 18.18 34.44 -18.93
CA GLY A 468 16.81 34.87 -19.33
C GLY A 468 16.36 34.32 -20.69
N ARG A 469 16.99 33.28 -21.23
CA ARG A 469 16.74 32.76 -22.60
C ARG A 469 15.69 31.70 -22.67
N ILE A 470 15.13 31.23 -21.52
CA ILE A 470 14.20 30.10 -21.47
C ILE A 470 12.83 30.55 -21.94
N PRO A 471 12.23 29.87 -22.94
CA PRO A 471 10.90 30.18 -23.41
C PRO A 471 9.84 29.83 -22.34
N TRP A 472 8.76 30.62 -22.28
CA TRP A 472 7.71 30.50 -21.26
C TRP A 472 7.10 29.09 -21.16
N TRP A 473 6.91 28.41 -22.28
CA TRP A 473 6.36 27.06 -22.31
C TRP A 473 7.33 26.02 -21.70
N ALA A 474 8.64 26.17 -21.96
CA ALA A 474 9.63 25.27 -21.36
C ALA A 474 9.75 25.51 -19.85
N ALA A 475 9.71 26.77 -19.40
CA ALA A 475 9.67 27.10 -17.98
C ALA A 475 8.39 26.54 -17.32
N GLY A 476 7.22 26.64 -17.97
CA GLY A 476 5.96 26.09 -17.48
C GLY A 476 5.96 24.56 -17.36
N ILE A 477 6.48 23.86 -18.36
CA ILE A 477 6.65 22.39 -18.30
C ILE A 477 7.64 22.01 -17.21
N SER A 478 8.76 22.75 -17.06
CA SER A 478 9.75 22.50 -16.04
C SER A 478 9.19 22.70 -14.62
N ILE A 479 8.37 23.73 -14.37
CA ILE A 479 7.67 23.90 -13.09
C ILE A 479 6.79 22.69 -12.82
N TYR A 480 5.98 22.27 -13.81
CA TYR A 480 5.11 21.12 -13.70
C TYR A 480 5.90 19.83 -13.40
N ALA A 481 6.93 19.51 -14.19
CA ALA A 481 7.74 18.31 -14.02
C ALA A 481 8.52 18.30 -12.70
N THR A 482 8.94 19.47 -12.19
CA THR A 482 9.60 19.60 -10.88
C THR A 482 8.64 19.33 -9.72
N MET A 483 7.40 19.80 -9.83
CA MET A 483 6.37 19.62 -8.80
C MET A 483 5.76 18.22 -8.84
N LEU A 484 5.72 17.59 -10.02
CA LEU A 484 5.27 16.24 -10.22
C LEU A 484 6.43 15.25 -10.00
N SER A 485 6.60 14.78 -8.78
CA SER A 485 7.63 13.80 -8.44
C SER A 485 7.21 12.37 -8.82
N ALA A 486 8.17 11.44 -8.82
CA ALA A 486 7.88 10.01 -9.01
C ALA A 486 6.92 9.47 -7.93
N ILE A 487 6.96 10.03 -6.71
CA ILE A 487 5.99 9.71 -5.65
C ILE A 487 4.58 10.02 -6.15
N THR A 488 4.36 11.19 -6.73
CA THR A 488 3.08 11.61 -7.30
C THR A 488 2.66 10.68 -8.46
N TYR A 489 3.61 10.32 -9.34
CA TYR A 489 3.37 9.47 -10.50
C TYR A 489 2.91 8.05 -10.12
N MET A 490 3.41 7.50 -9.01
CA MET A 490 3.03 6.18 -8.51
C MET A 490 1.88 6.23 -7.50
N ALA A 491 1.95 7.17 -6.56
CA ALA A 491 1.07 7.16 -5.40
C ALA A 491 -0.35 7.71 -5.70
N TYR A 492 -0.53 8.65 -6.65
CA TYR A 492 -1.90 9.05 -7.03
C TYR A 492 -2.68 7.93 -7.73
N PRO A 493 -2.11 7.21 -8.73
CA PRO A 493 -2.75 6.01 -9.24
C PRO A 493 -3.05 4.97 -8.16
N ALA A 494 -2.10 4.68 -7.28
CA ALA A 494 -2.29 3.73 -6.19
C ALA A 494 -3.39 4.16 -5.21
N LYS A 495 -3.45 5.45 -4.87
CA LYS A 495 -4.51 6.00 -4.01
C LYS A 495 -5.87 5.93 -4.68
N ALA A 496 -5.97 6.31 -5.96
CA ALA A 496 -7.22 6.22 -6.72
C ALA A 496 -7.67 4.76 -6.94
N TYR A 497 -6.72 3.83 -7.12
CA TYR A 497 -6.98 2.39 -7.14
C TYR A 497 -7.59 1.91 -5.81
N ALA A 498 -6.95 2.25 -4.70
CA ALA A 498 -7.37 1.82 -3.37
C ALA A 498 -8.69 2.49 -2.93
N THR A 499 -8.86 3.78 -3.21
CA THR A 499 -10.02 4.59 -2.80
C THR A 499 -10.81 5.10 -4.01
N ASP A 500 -10.71 6.40 -4.30
CA ASP A 500 -11.45 7.11 -5.34
C ASP A 500 -10.71 8.40 -5.79
N TRP A 501 -11.41 9.32 -6.46
CA TRP A 501 -10.87 10.57 -6.96
C TRP A 501 -10.95 11.75 -5.96
N THR A 502 -11.22 11.52 -4.70
CA THR A 502 -11.37 12.61 -3.71
C THR A 502 -10.10 13.46 -3.54
N TYR A 503 -8.91 12.91 -3.83
CA TYR A 503 -7.65 13.68 -3.81
C TYR A 503 -7.41 14.55 -5.06
N TYR A 504 -8.15 14.35 -6.16
CA TYR A 504 -7.97 15.12 -7.40
C TYR A 504 -8.19 16.64 -7.21
N PRO A 505 -9.19 17.12 -6.44
CA PRO A 505 -9.39 18.56 -6.22
C PRO A 505 -8.19 19.27 -5.60
N MET A 506 -7.31 18.56 -4.88
CA MET A 506 -6.05 19.12 -4.37
C MET A 506 -5.15 19.65 -5.49
N LEU A 507 -5.11 18.96 -6.63
CA LEU A 507 -4.31 19.37 -7.80
C LEU A 507 -4.97 20.55 -8.55
N VAL A 508 -6.29 20.64 -8.50
CA VAL A 508 -7.03 21.78 -9.05
C VAL A 508 -6.69 23.07 -8.28
N THR A 509 -6.38 22.99 -6.97
CA THR A 509 -5.99 24.15 -6.18
C THR A 509 -4.69 24.81 -6.68
N ILE A 510 -3.83 24.10 -7.44
CA ILE A 510 -2.63 24.67 -8.08
C ILE A 510 -3.04 25.77 -9.07
N LEU A 511 -4.04 25.49 -9.90
CA LEU A 511 -4.57 26.51 -10.83
C LEU A 511 -5.20 27.69 -10.07
N LEU A 512 -5.96 27.42 -9.00
CA LEU A 512 -6.57 28.47 -8.19
C LEU A 512 -5.51 29.38 -7.54
N VAL A 513 -4.44 28.78 -7.02
CA VAL A 513 -3.31 29.53 -6.40
C VAL A 513 -2.48 30.28 -7.45
N SER A 514 -2.47 29.84 -8.71
CA SER A 514 -1.72 30.52 -9.78
C SER A 514 -2.20 31.99 -9.94
N PHE A 515 -3.48 32.29 -9.78
CA PHE A 515 -4.01 33.64 -9.90
C PHE A 515 -3.44 34.64 -8.86
N PRO A 516 -3.53 34.37 -7.54
CA PRO A 516 -2.91 35.26 -6.54
C PRO A 516 -1.38 35.31 -6.68
N VAL A 517 -0.72 34.22 -7.07
CA VAL A 517 0.74 34.22 -7.30
C VAL A 517 1.10 35.17 -8.46
N ILE A 518 0.43 35.10 -9.60
CA ILE A 518 0.64 35.94 -10.75
C ILE A 518 0.35 37.41 -10.42
N LYS A 519 -0.71 37.69 -9.66
CA LYS A 519 -1.15 39.06 -9.35
C LYS A 519 -0.29 39.73 -8.27
N TYR A 520 0.02 38.99 -7.20
CA TYR A 520 0.57 39.60 -5.98
C TYR A 520 2.04 39.28 -5.73
N TYR A 521 2.55 38.10 -6.06
CA TYR A 521 3.91 37.63 -5.71
C TYR A 521 4.90 37.80 -6.86
N LEU A 522 4.53 37.44 -8.08
CA LEU A 522 5.43 37.51 -9.24
C LEU A 522 5.99 38.92 -9.48
N PRO A 523 5.21 40.04 -9.41
CA PRO A 523 5.74 41.39 -9.59
C PRO A 523 6.86 41.73 -8.60
N PHE A 524 6.80 41.25 -7.35
CA PHE A 524 7.86 41.49 -6.38
C PHE A 524 9.17 40.88 -6.79
N PHE A 525 9.15 39.56 -7.08
CA PHE A 525 10.36 38.86 -7.44
C PHE A 525 11.01 39.38 -8.71
N ARG A 526 10.22 39.80 -9.71
CA ARG A 526 10.75 40.38 -10.97
C ARG A 526 11.34 41.79 -10.80
N ARG A 527 10.66 42.66 -10.06
CA ARG A 527 11.13 44.06 -9.83
C ARG A 527 12.37 44.12 -8.95
N LEU A 528 12.47 43.24 -7.95
CA LEU A 528 13.61 43.20 -7.02
C LEU A 528 14.90 42.67 -7.67
N ASN A 529 14.80 42.04 -8.86
CA ASN A 529 15.92 41.41 -9.57
C ASN A 529 16.81 40.54 -8.65
N VAL A 530 16.16 39.74 -7.82
CA VAL A 530 16.84 38.84 -6.89
C VAL A 530 17.28 37.56 -7.59
N THR A 531 18.35 36.93 -7.10
CA THR A 531 18.77 35.59 -7.53
C THR A 531 18.22 34.50 -6.62
N SER A 532 18.18 34.82 -5.31
CA SER A 532 17.52 33.96 -4.32
C SER A 532 16.24 34.64 -3.82
N ALA A 533 15.15 33.85 -3.66
CA ALA A 533 13.91 34.35 -3.05
C ALA A 533 14.13 34.94 -1.64
N TYR A 534 15.10 34.43 -0.92
CA TYR A 534 15.43 34.83 0.46
C TYR A 534 16.11 36.18 0.56
N GLU A 535 16.68 36.72 -0.54
CA GLU A 535 17.17 38.11 -0.60
C GLU A 535 16.06 39.12 -0.32
N TYR A 536 14.81 38.83 -0.73
CA TYR A 536 13.64 39.60 -0.37
C TYR A 536 13.45 39.71 1.14
N LEU A 537 13.62 38.60 1.88
CA LEU A 537 13.46 38.60 3.33
C LEU A 537 14.48 39.47 4.06
N GLU A 538 15.71 39.59 3.54
CA GLU A 538 16.69 40.49 4.11
C GLU A 538 16.32 41.95 3.87
N ARG A 539 15.92 42.31 2.63
CA ARG A 539 15.50 43.67 2.29
C ARG A 539 14.24 44.07 3.11
N ARG A 540 13.32 43.13 3.32
CA ARG A 540 12.05 43.34 3.99
C ARG A 540 12.17 43.33 5.52
N PHE A 541 12.90 42.39 6.06
CA PHE A 541 13.05 42.17 7.50
C PHE A 541 14.49 42.44 7.96
N ASN A 542 15.34 41.42 7.94
CA ASN A 542 16.75 41.57 8.29
C ASN A 542 17.57 40.33 7.80
N ALA A 543 18.89 40.41 7.93
CA ALA A 543 19.83 39.38 7.56
C ALA A 543 19.58 38.05 8.30
N THR A 544 19.23 38.10 9.57
CA THR A 544 18.96 36.91 10.39
C THR A 544 17.77 36.13 9.85
N THR A 545 16.70 36.82 9.44
CA THR A 545 15.51 36.19 8.84
C THR A 545 15.87 35.51 7.49
N ARG A 546 16.70 36.18 6.63
CA ARG A 546 17.19 35.58 5.40
C ARG A 546 17.97 34.30 5.67
N LEU A 547 18.97 34.36 6.56
CA LEU A 547 19.85 33.22 6.82
C LEU A 547 19.10 32.02 7.43
N ILE A 548 18.20 32.27 8.39
CA ILE A 548 17.37 31.19 8.99
C ILE A 548 16.44 30.56 7.95
N ALA A 549 15.75 31.37 7.16
CA ALA A 549 14.84 30.87 6.13
C ALA A 549 15.60 30.07 5.05
N SER A 550 16.75 30.57 4.59
CA SER A 550 17.58 29.90 3.58
C SER A 550 18.20 28.62 4.13
N ALA A 551 18.67 28.59 5.39
CA ALA A 551 19.21 27.38 6.02
C ALA A 551 18.14 26.28 6.14
N LEU A 552 16.93 26.66 6.61
CA LEU A 552 15.81 25.72 6.71
C LEU A 552 15.35 25.19 5.36
N PHE A 553 15.35 26.05 4.33
CA PHE A 553 15.08 25.63 2.96
C PHE A 553 16.13 24.61 2.47
N ILE A 554 17.40 24.84 2.72
CA ILE A 554 18.47 23.91 2.34
C ILE A 554 18.26 22.55 3.02
N ILE A 555 17.98 22.54 4.33
CA ILE A 555 17.69 21.30 5.09
C ILE A 555 16.47 20.60 4.52
N PHE A 556 15.40 21.35 4.28
CA PHE A 556 14.16 20.81 3.68
C PHE A 556 14.40 20.20 2.30
N MET A 557 15.16 20.86 1.44
CA MET A 557 15.46 20.35 0.08
C MET A 557 16.33 19.10 0.11
N VAL A 558 17.32 19.03 1.01
CA VAL A 558 18.16 17.83 1.18
C VAL A 558 17.31 16.65 1.68
N ALA A 559 16.44 16.87 2.66
CA ALA A 559 15.50 15.85 3.13
C ALA A 559 14.53 15.39 2.01
N ARG A 560 14.01 16.36 1.23
CA ARG A 560 13.14 16.06 0.08
C ARG A 560 13.88 15.25 -1.00
N MET A 561 15.15 15.54 -1.28
CA MET A 561 15.97 14.76 -2.22
C MET A 561 16.09 13.31 -1.76
N ALA A 562 16.37 13.07 -0.48
CA ALA A 562 16.51 11.74 0.07
C ALA A 562 15.18 10.93 -0.06
N LEU A 563 14.06 11.54 0.29
CA LEU A 563 12.74 10.93 0.16
C LEU A 563 12.39 10.58 -1.29
N VAL A 564 12.63 11.52 -2.21
CA VAL A 564 12.33 11.35 -3.63
C VAL A 564 13.26 10.33 -4.30
N LEU A 565 14.47 10.10 -3.78
CA LEU A 565 15.34 9.00 -4.20
C LEU A 565 14.85 7.65 -3.64
N TYR A 566 14.61 7.58 -2.35
CA TYR A 566 14.34 6.33 -1.63
C TYR A 566 12.98 5.72 -2.02
N LEU A 567 11.89 6.51 -1.94
CA LEU A 567 10.54 5.96 -2.05
C LEU A 567 10.25 5.32 -3.42
N PRO A 568 10.57 5.96 -4.57
CA PRO A 568 10.41 5.32 -5.87
C PRO A 568 11.34 4.13 -6.07
N SER A 569 12.58 4.20 -5.56
CA SER A 569 13.53 3.08 -5.66
C SER A 569 12.99 1.83 -4.96
N LEU A 570 12.38 2.00 -3.78
CA LEU A 570 11.77 0.90 -3.03
C LEU A 570 10.64 0.22 -3.80
N ALA A 571 9.77 1.02 -4.45
CA ALA A 571 8.69 0.49 -5.27
C ALA A 571 9.23 -0.22 -6.52
N LEU A 572 10.24 0.34 -7.17
CA LEU A 572 10.85 -0.25 -8.37
C LEU A 572 11.57 -1.56 -8.05
N THR A 573 12.34 -1.62 -6.96
CA THR A 573 13.02 -2.85 -6.52
C THR A 573 12.03 -4.00 -6.36
N ALA A 574 10.88 -3.76 -5.75
CA ALA A 574 9.87 -4.79 -5.52
C ALA A 574 9.35 -5.42 -6.81
N VAL A 575 9.25 -4.66 -7.90
CA VAL A 575 8.62 -5.14 -9.15
C VAL A 575 9.61 -5.44 -10.28
N THR A 576 10.82 -4.86 -10.25
CA THR A 576 11.83 -5.07 -11.31
C THR A 576 12.92 -6.06 -10.90
N GLY A 577 13.06 -6.33 -9.61
CA GLY A 577 14.18 -7.10 -9.05
C GLY A 577 15.53 -6.38 -9.09
N ILE A 578 15.56 -5.10 -9.50
CA ILE A 578 16.77 -4.28 -9.43
C ILE A 578 17.03 -3.94 -7.95
N ASP A 579 18.26 -4.12 -7.50
CA ASP A 579 18.64 -3.82 -6.13
C ASP A 579 18.34 -2.36 -5.74
N LEU A 580 17.82 -2.15 -4.52
CA LEU A 580 17.41 -0.84 -4.00
C LEU A 580 18.55 0.18 -4.02
N TYR A 581 19.75 -0.25 -3.61
CA TYR A 581 20.92 0.63 -3.57
C TYR A 581 21.37 1.02 -4.96
N ILE A 582 21.30 0.09 -5.92
CA ILE A 582 21.61 0.36 -7.34
C ILE A 582 20.65 1.40 -7.90
N CYS A 583 19.35 1.28 -7.66
CA CYS A 583 18.35 2.27 -8.09
C CYS A 583 18.65 3.67 -7.54
N ILE A 584 18.92 3.78 -6.23
CA ILE A 584 19.21 5.06 -5.57
C ILE A 584 20.49 5.67 -6.16
N ILE A 585 21.58 4.89 -6.25
CA ILE A 585 22.89 5.37 -6.72
C ILE A 585 22.80 5.82 -8.19
N LEU A 586 22.15 5.03 -9.05
CA LEU A 586 22.04 5.30 -10.47
C LEU A 586 21.29 6.61 -10.75
N MET A 587 20.12 6.80 -10.12
CA MET A 587 19.34 8.03 -10.24
C MET A 587 20.09 9.24 -9.69
N ALA A 588 20.70 9.12 -8.51
CA ALA A 588 21.43 10.21 -7.89
C ALA A 588 22.66 10.61 -8.70
N LEU A 589 23.50 9.64 -9.10
CA LEU A 589 24.74 9.90 -9.80
C LEU A 589 24.50 10.60 -11.14
N VAL A 590 23.62 10.06 -11.98
CA VAL A 590 23.29 10.66 -13.28
C VAL A 590 22.75 12.08 -13.10
N THR A 591 21.88 12.29 -12.10
CA THR A 591 21.30 13.61 -11.82
C THR A 591 22.37 14.62 -11.36
N ILE A 592 23.25 14.23 -10.45
CA ILE A 592 24.36 15.08 -9.98
C ILE A 592 25.24 15.47 -11.15
N VAL A 593 25.58 14.52 -12.03
CA VAL A 593 26.46 14.76 -13.18
C VAL A 593 25.85 15.81 -14.12
N TYR A 594 24.67 15.56 -14.67
CA TYR A 594 24.10 16.48 -15.67
C TYR A 594 23.72 17.86 -15.09
N CYS A 595 23.26 17.90 -13.84
CA CYS A 595 22.92 19.16 -13.15
C CYS A 595 24.15 20.02 -12.87
N THR A 596 25.26 19.40 -12.43
CA THR A 596 26.55 20.10 -12.17
C THR A 596 27.19 20.63 -13.45
N MET A 597 26.99 19.91 -14.57
CA MET A 597 27.56 20.29 -15.87
C MET A 597 26.85 21.48 -16.48
N GLY A 598 25.53 21.51 -16.52
CA GLY A 598 24.76 22.45 -17.33
C GLY A 598 23.76 23.36 -16.58
N GLY A 599 23.93 23.57 -15.27
CA GLY A 599 23.16 24.52 -14.45
C GLY A 599 21.65 24.48 -14.68
N VAL A 600 20.95 25.63 -14.48
CA VAL A 600 19.51 25.75 -14.60
C VAL A 600 18.99 25.51 -16.03
N GLU A 601 19.77 25.83 -17.05
CA GLU A 601 19.36 25.62 -18.45
C GLU A 601 19.23 24.11 -18.78
N ALA A 602 20.24 23.31 -18.37
CA ALA A 602 20.17 21.86 -18.49
C ALA A 602 19.03 21.24 -17.67
N VAL A 603 18.79 21.75 -16.46
CA VAL A 603 17.69 21.30 -15.62
C VAL A 603 16.34 21.55 -16.31
N VAL A 604 16.07 22.77 -16.79
CA VAL A 604 14.79 23.11 -17.43
C VAL A 604 14.55 22.29 -18.71
N TRP A 605 15.57 22.16 -19.57
CA TRP A 605 15.41 21.36 -20.79
C TRP A 605 15.37 19.86 -20.51
N GLY A 606 16.08 19.39 -19.47
CA GLY A 606 15.92 18.05 -18.92
C GLY A 606 14.49 17.78 -18.47
N ASP A 607 13.93 18.72 -17.69
CA ASP A 607 12.54 18.62 -17.20
C ASP A 607 11.53 18.60 -18.36
N VAL A 608 11.78 19.29 -19.47
CA VAL A 608 10.91 19.25 -20.66
C VAL A 608 10.92 17.85 -21.28
N VAL A 609 12.09 17.26 -21.49
CA VAL A 609 12.21 15.89 -22.04
C VAL A 609 11.53 14.89 -21.11
N GLN A 610 11.83 15.01 -19.82
CA GLN A 610 11.26 14.14 -18.76
C GLN A 610 9.75 14.29 -18.64
N GLY A 611 9.23 15.52 -18.71
CA GLY A 611 7.80 15.79 -18.70
C GLY A 611 7.05 15.17 -19.89
N ILE A 612 7.65 15.22 -21.10
CA ILE A 612 7.06 14.59 -22.30
C ILE A 612 7.00 13.06 -22.15
N ILE A 613 8.07 12.41 -21.67
CA ILE A 613 8.10 10.97 -21.44
C ILE A 613 7.05 10.57 -20.40
N LEU A 614 6.98 11.34 -19.31
CA LEU A 614 6.04 11.09 -18.20
C LEU A 614 4.58 11.21 -18.64
N VAL A 615 4.22 12.31 -19.33
CA VAL A 615 2.84 12.53 -19.80
C VAL A 615 2.48 11.51 -20.89
N GLY A 616 3.36 11.27 -21.85
CA GLY A 616 3.15 10.27 -22.89
C GLY A 616 2.96 8.87 -22.33
N GLY A 617 3.78 8.49 -21.33
CA GLY A 617 3.65 7.22 -20.62
C GLY A 617 2.35 7.09 -19.85
N ALA A 618 1.93 8.16 -19.15
CA ALA A 618 0.66 8.15 -18.42
C ALA A 618 -0.55 7.99 -19.36
N LEU A 619 -0.58 8.74 -20.46
CA LEU A 619 -1.67 8.63 -21.46
C LEU A 619 -1.71 7.25 -22.11
N PHE A 620 -0.55 6.68 -22.42
CA PHE A 620 -0.45 5.32 -22.94
C PHE A 620 -1.00 4.30 -21.93
N ALA A 621 -0.61 4.41 -20.65
CA ALA A 621 -1.09 3.51 -19.60
C ALA A 621 -2.62 3.59 -19.42
N VAL A 622 -3.21 4.81 -19.47
CA VAL A 622 -4.68 4.97 -19.46
C VAL A 622 -5.31 4.22 -20.63
N GLY A 623 -4.80 4.43 -21.84
CA GLY A 623 -5.30 3.73 -23.03
C GLY A 623 -5.26 2.22 -22.86
N TYR A 624 -4.12 1.68 -22.46
CA TYR A 624 -3.96 0.25 -22.27
C TYR A 624 -4.93 -0.34 -21.21
N LEU A 625 -5.06 0.33 -20.06
CA LEU A 625 -5.96 -0.09 -18.99
C LEU A 625 -7.44 -0.02 -19.39
N VAL A 626 -7.85 1.05 -20.04
CA VAL A 626 -9.25 1.24 -20.46
C VAL A 626 -9.64 0.22 -21.53
N PHE A 627 -8.80 0.00 -22.54
CA PHE A 627 -9.09 -0.97 -23.60
C PHE A 627 -8.83 -2.42 -23.17
N GLY A 628 -7.96 -2.66 -22.19
CA GLY A 628 -7.71 -3.97 -21.61
C GLY A 628 -8.78 -4.42 -20.60
N THR A 629 -9.57 -3.52 -20.04
CA THR A 629 -10.73 -3.88 -19.20
C THR A 629 -11.79 -4.59 -20.03
N GLU A 630 -12.41 -5.67 -19.52
CA GLU A 630 -13.54 -6.33 -20.21
C GLU A 630 -14.67 -5.34 -20.50
N GLY A 631 -15.12 -5.32 -21.74
CA GLY A 631 -16.08 -4.32 -22.22
C GLY A 631 -15.47 -2.97 -22.66
N GLY A 632 -14.13 -2.84 -22.63
CA GLY A 632 -13.41 -1.66 -23.06
C GLY A 632 -13.83 -0.39 -22.31
N VAL A 633 -14.04 0.72 -23.02
CA VAL A 633 -14.45 2.02 -22.45
C VAL A 633 -15.75 1.91 -21.63
N SER A 634 -16.74 1.17 -22.12
CA SER A 634 -18.01 1.02 -21.39
C SER A 634 -17.83 0.21 -20.11
N GLY A 635 -17.05 -0.87 -20.14
CA GLY A 635 -16.71 -1.67 -18.95
C GLY A 635 -15.95 -0.84 -17.91
N PHE A 636 -14.96 -0.07 -18.35
CA PHE A 636 -14.21 0.85 -17.48
C PHE A 636 -15.13 1.84 -16.76
N LEU A 637 -16.03 2.51 -17.51
CA LEU A 637 -16.94 3.49 -16.94
C LEU A 637 -17.97 2.86 -16.01
N GLN A 638 -18.55 1.73 -16.39
CA GLN A 638 -19.57 1.04 -15.61
C GLN A 638 -18.98 0.49 -14.31
N LEU A 639 -17.93 -0.34 -14.38
CA LEU A 639 -17.30 -0.94 -13.19
C LEU A 639 -16.71 0.12 -12.26
N GLY A 640 -16.12 1.17 -12.82
CA GLY A 640 -15.58 2.28 -12.02
C GLY A 640 -16.68 3.09 -11.33
N SER A 641 -17.81 3.31 -11.99
CA SER A 641 -18.96 4.02 -11.42
C SER A 641 -19.65 3.18 -10.33
N ASP A 642 -19.91 1.90 -10.59
CA ASP A 642 -20.54 0.97 -9.62
C ASP A 642 -19.72 0.84 -8.34
N ALA A 643 -18.38 0.89 -8.47
CA ALA A 643 -17.45 0.88 -7.34
C ALA A 643 -17.21 2.28 -6.73
N GLY A 644 -17.86 3.33 -7.21
CA GLY A 644 -17.69 4.69 -6.70
C GLY A 644 -16.31 5.31 -6.95
N LYS A 645 -15.51 4.76 -7.88
CA LYS A 645 -14.13 5.20 -8.14
C LYS A 645 -14.02 6.63 -8.65
N PHE A 646 -15.05 7.16 -9.28
CA PHE A 646 -15.09 8.52 -9.84
C PHE A 646 -15.64 9.56 -8.85
N ARG A 647 -15.81 9.23 -7.57
CA ARG A 647 -16.26 10.18 -6.55
C ARG A 647 -15.20 11.25 -6.32
N LEU A 648 -15.55 12.52 -6.64
CA LEU A 648 -14.65 13.67 -6.53
C LEU A 648 -14.70 14.37 -5.17
N PHE A 649 -15.86 14.34 -4.49
CA PHE A 649 -16.09 15.15 -3.30
C PHE A 649 -16.69 14.31 -2.17
N ASP A 650 -16.07 14.42 -1.01
CA ASP A 650 -16.64 14.01 0.27
C ASP A 650 -17.04 15.27 1.05
N TRP A 651 -18.35 15.52 1.13
CA TRP A 651 -18.90 16.73 1.77
C TRP A 651 -19.02 16.61 3.28
N SER A 652 -18.63 15.49 3.88
CA SER A 652 -18.65 15.33 5.34
C SER A 652 -17.74 16.36 6.02
N PHE A 653 -18.10 16.75 7.25
CA PHE A 653 -17.36 17.74 8.02
C PHE A 653 -16.45 17.03 9.03
N ASP A 654 -15.46 16.28 8.51
CA ASP A 654 -14.46 15.58 9.33
C ASP A 654 -13.05 16.08 9.00
N TYR A 655 -12.38 16.65 10.00
CA TYR A 655 -11.01 17.17 9.86
C TYR A 655 -9.92 16.08 9.95
N ARG A 656 -10.31 14.84 10.22
CA ARG A 656 -9.42 13.68 10.32
C ARG A 656 -9.20 12.96 9.00
N SER A 657 -10.13 13.12 8.07
CA SER A 657 -10.13 12.44 6.77
C SER A 657 -9.97 13.43 5.61
N ALA A 658 -9.77 12.91 4.41
CA ALA A 658 -9.61 13.70 3.19
C ALA A 658 -10.96 14.20 2.63
N THR A 659 -11.69 14.98 3.43
CA THR A 659 -12.94 15.60 3.01
C THR A 659 -12.69 16.79 2.08
N PHE A 660 -13.72 17.26 1.37
CA PHE A 660 -13.64 18.41 0.46
C PHE A 660 -12.99 19.63 1.14
N TRP A 661 -13.42 19.97 2.37
CA TRP A 661 -12.92 21.13 3.11
C TRP A 661 -11.45 21.00 3.48
N VAL A 662 -11.04 19.82 3.93
CA VAL A 662 -9.64 19.51 4.27
C VAL A 662 -8.75 19.60 3.05
N ILE A 663 -9.20 19.05 1.91
CA ILE A 663 -8.45 19.04 0.66
C ILE A 663 -8.30 20.44 0.08
N ILE A 664 -9.37 21.24 0.05
CA ILE A 664 -9.31 22.59 -0.51
C ILE A 664 -8.47 23.52 0.38
N LEU A 665 -8.71 23.54 1.69
CA LEU A 665 -7.94 24.39 2.60
C LEU A 665 -6.46 23.99 2.65
N GLY A 666 -6.22 22.70 2.80
CA GLY A 666 -4.86 22.16 2.82
C GLY A 666 -4.14 22.31 1.48
N GLY A 667 -4.81 22.00 0.37
CA GLY A 667 -4.27 22.13 -0.97
C GLY A 667 -3.93 23.56 -1.33
N MET A 668 -4.83 24.52 -1.06
CA MET A 668 -4.57 25.94 -1.29
C MET A 668 -3.38 26.45 -0.46
N ALA A 669 -3.30 26.09 0.82
CA ALA A 669 -2.20 26.52 1.68
C ALA A 669 -0.87 25.91 1.25
N ASN A 670 -0.81 24.59 1.03
CA ASN A 670 0.40 23.90 0.61
C ASN A 670 0.91 24.38 -0.75
N ASN A 671 0.00 24.59 -1.72
CA ASN A 671 0.38 25.12 -3.02
C ASN A 671 0.79 26.60 -2.94
N LEU A 672 0.10 27.42 -2.13
CA LEU A 672 0.52 28.81 -1.91
C LEU A 672 1.96 28.87 -1.35
N ILE A 673 2.27 28.05 -0.34
CA ILE A 673 3.61 27.91 0.22
C ILE A 673 4.62 27.56 -0.87
N SER A 674 4.36 26.53 -1.65
CA SER A 674 5.26 26.03 -2.70
C SER A 674 5.52 27.08 -3.78
N TYR A 675 4.49 27.80 -4.22
CA TYR A 675 4.63 28.77 -5.31
C TYR A 675 5.14 30.16 -4.85
N THR A 676 5.25 30.40 -3.54
CA THR A 676 5.65 31.71 -3.01
C THR A 676 6.92 31.71 -2.17
N SER A 677 7.37 30.54 -1.70
CA SER A 677 8.54 30.43 -0.81
C SER A 677 9.58 29.39 -1.26
N ASP A 678 9.22 28.51 -2.21
CA ASP A 678 10.14 27.49 -2.73
C ASP A 678 11.05 28.09 -3.83
N GLN A 679 12.37 28.14 -3.57
CA GLN A 679 13.35 28.63 -4.53
C GLN A 679 13.34 27.81 -5.83
N THR A 680 12.97 26.51 -5.80
CA THR A 680 12.90 25.68 -7.01
C THR A 680 11.88 26.20 -8.02
N VAL A 681 10.76 26.72 -7.55
CA VAL A 681 9.70 27.30 -8.38
C VAL A 681 10.02 28.75 -8.74
N ILE A 682 10.42 29.56 -7.75
CA ILE A 682 10.70 30.99 -7.95
C ILE A 682 11.85 31.18 -8.93
N GLN A 683 12.89 30.37 -8.89
CA GLN A 683 14.02 30.43 -9.81
C GLN A 683 13.55 30.34 -11.28
N ARG A 684 12.55 29.52 -11.59
CA ARG A 684 12.00 29.37 -12.95
C ARG A 684 11.25 30.60 -13.43
N TYR A 685 10.61 31.36 -12.51
CA TYR A 685 10.02 32.65 -12.88
C TYR A 685 11.11 33.64 -13.36
N LEU A 686 12.32 33.51 -12.81
CA LEU A 686 13.44 34.41 -13.08
C LEU A 686 14.23 34.02 -14.34
N THR A 687 14.06 32.79 -14.84
CA THR A 687 14.71 32.30 -16.07
C THR A 687 14.05 32.78 -17.37
N THR A 688 12.82 33.31 -17.30
CA THR A 688 12.07 33.80 -18.45
C THR A 688 12.46 35.24 -18.78
N LYS A 689 12.27 35.61 -20.06
CA LYS A 689 12.68 36.92 -20.59
C LYS A 689 12.02 38.08 -19.86
N ASP A 690 10.73 38.05 -19.65
CA ASP A 690 9.92 39.14 -19.13
C ASP A 690 8.80 38.63 -18.19
N GLU A 691 8.07 39.58 -17.55
CA GLU A 691 6.98 39.27 -16.62
C GLU A 691 5.82 38.57 -17.32
N ARG A 692 5.52 38.91 -18.57
CA ARG A 692 4.45 38.30 -19.36
C ARG A 692 4.75 36.81 -19.58
N SER A 693 5.98 36.47 -19.97
CA SER A 693 6.45 35.08 -20.12
C SER A 693 6.39 34.32 -18.81
N ALA A 694 6.74 34.94 -17.69
CA ALA A 694 6.63 34.32 -16.36
C ALA A 694 5.15 34.05 -15.99
N ARG A 695 4.23 34.98 -16.25
CA ARG A 695 2.77 34.75 -16.04
C ARG A 695 2.25 33.58 -16.87
N GLN A 696 2.66 33.52 -18.15
CA GLN A 696 2.26 32.42 -19.03
C GLN A 696 2.80 31.07 -18.56
N SER A 697 4.03 31.00 -18.02
CA SER A 697 4.62 29.77 -17.52
C SER A 697 3.88 29.24 -16.27
N ILE A 698 3.49 30.12 -15.33
CA ILE A 698 2.71 29.76 -14.15
C ILE A 698 1.32 29.27 -14.56
N MET A 699 0.66 29.98 -15.50
CA MET A 699 -0.66 29.60 -15.98
C MET A 699 -0.64 28.24 -16.71
N LEU A 700 0.37 28.02 -17.55
CA LEU A 700 0.55 26.72 -18.24
C LEU A 700 0.72 25.59 -17.23
N ASN A 701 1.57 25.78 -16.22
CA ASN A 701 1.74 24.79 -15.14
C ASN A 701 0.41 24.49 -14.41
N GLY A 702 -0.37 25.54 -14.06
CA GLY A 702 -1.68 25.36 -13.44
C GLY A 702 -2.67 24.56 -14.32
N LEU A 703 -2.70 24.85 -15.62
CA LEU A 703 -3.54 24.10 -16.57
C LEU A 703 -3.06 22.65 -16.71
N MET A 704 -1.74 22.43 -16.88
CA MET A 704 -1.18 21.07 -16.93
C MET A 704 -1.53 20.28 -15.67
N SER A 705 -1.45 20.91 -14.48
CA SER A 705 -1.79 20.26 -13.21
C SER A 705 -3.25 19.80 -13.16
N VAL A 706 -4.18 20.51 -13.76
CA VAL A 706 -5.59 20.09 -13.84
C VAL A 706 -5.76 18.95 -14.85
N PHE A 707 -5.36 19.17 -16.12
CA PHE A 707 -5.71 18.23 -17.19
C PHE A 707 -4.89 16.93 -17.17
N ILE A 708 -3.58 17.00 -16.90
CA ILE A 708 -2.74 15.82 -16.91
C ILE A 708 -2.98 14.95 -15.66
N SER A 709 -3.36 15.57 -14.55
CA SER A 709 -3.70 14.81 -13.34
C SER A 709 -4.92 13.91 -13.50
N ILE A 710 -5.85 14.24 -14.41
CA ILE A 710 -6.96 13.34 -14.77
C ILE A 710 -6.40 11.97 -15.20
N ALA A 711 -5.30 11.96 -15.98
CA ALA A 711 -4.71 10.72 -16.43
C ALA A 711 -4.21 9.85 -15.27
N PHE A 712 -3.61 10.43 -14.21
CA PHE A 712 -3.14 9.66 -13.05
C PHE A 712 -4.29 9.03 -12.26
N PHE A 713 -5.38 9.77 -12.08
CA PHE A 713 -6.56 9.24 -11.41
C PHE A 713 -7.29 8.23 -12.30
N ALA A 714 -7.30 8.44 -13.62
CA ALA A 714 -7.83 7.47 -14.58
C ALA A 714 -6.99 6.17 -14.61
N ILE A 715 -5.66 6.25 -14.48
CA ILE A 715 -4.80 5.06 -14.29
C ILE A 715 -5.26 4.29 -13.05
N GLY A 716 -5.49 4.95 -11.91
CA GLY A 716 -5.93 4.29 -10.68
C GLY A 716 -7.28 3.59 -10.83
N ALA A 717 -8.28 4.28 -11.40
CA ALA A 717 -9.57 3.66 -11.71
C ALA A 717 -9.43 2.52 -12.74
N GLY A 718 -8.55 2.69 -13.75
CA GLY A 718 -8.24 1.67 -14.75
C GLY A 718 -7.57 0.43 -14.16
N LEU A 719 -6.62 0.61 -13.24
CA LEU A 719 -6.03 -0.51 -12.49
C LEU A 719 -7.09 -1.29 -11.72
N TYR A 720 -8.03 -0.57 -11.08
CA TYR A 720 -9.14 -1.21 -10.37
C TYR A 720 -10.02 -2.04 -11.32
N THR A 721 -10.48 -1.45 -12.42
CA THR A 721 -11.38 -2.13 -13.37
C THR A 721 -10.67 -3.27 -14.10
N PHE A 722 -9.41 -3.08 -14.47
CA PHE A 722 -8.58 -4.11 -15.10
C PHE A 722 -8.39 -5.32 -14.17
N PHE A 723 -7.90 -5.11 -12.95
CA PHE A 723 -7.69 -6.22 -12.01
C PHE A 723 -8.98 -6.79 -11.42
N LYS A 724 -10.11 -6.07 -11.48
CA LYS A 724 -11.42 -6.65 -11.17
C LYS A 724 -11.85 -7.67 -12.22
N THR A 725 -11.51 -7.45 -13.48
CA THR A 725 -11.79 -8.38 -14.59
C THR A 725 -10.70 -9.43 -14.81
N HIS A 726 -9.48 -9.16 -14.33
CA HIS A 726 -8.32 -10.06 -14.43
C HIS A 726 -7.66 -10.30 -13.04
N PRO A 727 -8.41 -10.81 -12.06
CA PRO A 727 -7.91 -10.91 -10.69
C PRO A 727 -6.76 -11.91 -10.53
N ALA A 728 -6.64 -12.90 -11.41
CA ALA A 728 -5.56 -13.88 -11.40
C ALA A 728 -4.18 -13.29 -11.80
N GLU A 729 -4.16 -12.09 -12.34
CA GLU A 729 -2.92 -11.42 -12.78
C GLU A 729 -2.30 -10.52 -11.71
N LEU A 730 -2.89 -10.47 -10.49
CA LEU A 730 -2.35 -9.74 -9.35
C LEU A 730 -1.19 -10.49 -8.68
N ASP A 731 -0.26 -9.73 -8.12
CA ASP A 731 0.74 -10.25 -7.18
C ASP A 731 0.14 -10.34 -5.77
N TYR A 732 -0.07 -11.55 -5.29
CA TYR A 732 -0.65 -11.82 -3.97
C TYR A 732 0.32 -11.56 -2.81
N THR A 733 1.60 -11.39 -3.10
CA THR A 733 2.65 -11.13 -2.11
C THR A 733 3.01 -9.65 -1.99
N MET A 734 2.39 -8.78 -2.79
CA MET A 734 2.64 -7.33 -2.82
C MET A 734 2.53 -6.70 -1.43
N LEU A 735 3.64 -6.27 -0.85
CA LEU A 735 3.68 -5.73 0.51
C LEU A 735 3.15 -4.30 0.63
N LYS A 736 3.23 -3.51 -0.45
CA LYS A 736 2.84 -2.08 -0.46
C LYS A 736 1.93 -1.77 -1.64
N GLY A 737 0.77 -1.17 -1.36
CA GLY A 737 -0.21 -0.80 -2.39
C GLY A 737 0.32 0.20 -3.42
N ASP A 738 1.30 1.04 -3.06
CA ASP A 738 1.93 2.00 -3.98
C ASP A 738 2.71 1.33 -5.13
N THR A 739 3.00 0.03 -5.04
CA THR A 739 3.68 -0.74 -6.10
C THR A 739 2.73 -1.26 -7.18
N ILE A 740 1.42 -1.09 -7.05
CA ILE A 740 0.43 -1.62 -8.00
C ILE A 740 0.63 -1.11 -9.43
N PHE A 741 0.94 0.18 -9.61
CA PHE A 741 1.15 0.74 -10.94
C PHE A 741 2.50 0.30 -11.56
N PRO A 742 3.65 0.37 -10.87
CA PRO A 742 4.88 -0.29 -11.34
C PRO A 742 4.73 -1.79 -11.61
N PHE A 743 3.98 -2.51 -10.78
CA PHE A 743 3.68 -3.92 -11.02
C PHE A 743 2.93 -4.12 -12.34
N PHE A 744 1.85 -3.38 -12.57
CA PHE A 744 1.13 -3.40 -13.84
C PHE A 744 2.05 -3.14 -15.04
N MET A 745 2.96 -2.15 -14.95
CA MET A 745 3.92 -1.85 -16.02
C MET A 745 4.81 -3.05 -16.35
N MET A 746 5.26 -3.79 -15.34
CA MET A 746 6.17 -4.91 -15.51
C MET A 746 5.47 -6.21 -15.91
N SER A 747 4.24 -6.43 -15.42
CA SER A 747 3.49 -7.67 -15.65
C SER A 747 2.70 -7.67 -16.95
N GLN A 748 2.17 -6.50 -17.36
CA GLN A 748 1.20 -6.43 -18.46
C GLN A 748 1.77 -5.84 -19.75
N LEU A 749 2.85 -5.08 -19.66
CA LEU A 749 3.36 -4.38 -20.84
C LEU A 749 4.50 -5.15 -21.52
N PRO A 750 4.59 -5.10 -22.89
CA PRO A 750 5.71 -5.69 -23.61
C PRO A 750 7.05 -5.08 -23.20
N GLN A 751 8.13 -5.89 -23.31
CA GLN A 751 9.49 -5.42 -23.10
C GLN A 751 9.81 -4.20 -23.97
N GLY A 752 10.60 -3.27 -23.47
CA GLY A 752 10.87 -1.98 -24.09
C GLY A 752 9.85 -0.91 -23.72
N LEU A 753 8.55 -1.22 -23.79
CA LEU A 753 7.49 -0.31 -23.39
C LEU A 753 7.39 -0.22 -21.85
N ALA A 754 7.49 -1.36 -21.17
CA ALA A 754 7.65 -1.39 -19.72
C ALA A 754 8.90 -0.60 -19.29
N GLY A 755 10.04 -0.80 -19.98
CA GLY A 755 11.27 -0.05 -19.76
C GLY A 755 11.10 1.47 -19.95
N LEU A 756 10.30 1.91 -20.93
CA LEU A 756 10.00 3.34 -21.15
C LEU A 756 9.20 3.94 -20.00
N LEU A 757 8.21 3.21 -19.49
CA LEU A 757 7.40 3.67 -18.35
C LEU A 757 8.20 3.67 -17.04
N ILE A 758 9.09 2.69 -16.85
CA ILE A 758 10.04 2.71 -15.73
C ILE A 758 11.01 3.89 -15.88
N ALA A 759 11.51 4.18 -17.11
CA ALA A 759 12.30 5.38 -17.37
C ALA A 759 11.52 6.67 -17.07
N ALA A 760 10.18 6.70 -17.24
CA ALA A 760 9.36 7.83 -16.83
C ALA A 760 9.35 8.04 -15.29
N ILE A 761 9.40 6.97 -14.50
CA ILE A 761 9.54 7.05 -13.03
C ILE A 761 10.94 7.62 -12.68
N PHE A 762 12.00 7.13 -13.34
CA PHE A 762 13.34 7.70 -13.19
C PHE A 762 13.35 9.19 -13.58
N ALA A 763 12.72 9.54 -14.69
CA ALA A 763 12.60 10.91 -15.16
C ALA A 763 11.93 11.83 -14.13
N ALA A 764 10.79 11.42 -13.58
CA ALA A 764 10.08 12.16 -12.54
C ALA A 764 10.89 12.31 -11.23
N THR A 765 11.68 11.30 -10.87
CA THR A 765 12.62 11.35 -9.75
C THR A 765 13.73 12.37 -10.04
N MET A 766 14.39 12.22 -11.18
CA MET A 766 15.57 13.01 -11.57
C MET A 766 15.21 14.49 -11.78
N SER A 767 14.03 14.84 -12.33
CA SER A 767 13.57 16.23 -12.48
C SER A 767 13.42 16.95 -11.13
N THR A 768 12.87 16.27 -10.15
CA THR A 768 12.73 16.84 -8.80
C THR A 768 14.10 16.99 -8.13
N ILE A 769 14.97 16.01 -8.23
CA ILE A 769 16.30 16.04 -7.61
C ILE A 769 17.19 17.12 -8.24
N SER A 770 17.25 17.22 -9.57
CA SER A 770 18.07 18.23 -10.26
C SER A 770 17.66 19.65 -9.89
N SER A 771 16.36 19.87 -9.78
CA SER A 771 15.78 21.14 -9.34
C SER A 771 16.15 21.48 -7.91
N ASN A 772 16.07 20.50 -7.00
CA ASN A 772 16.45 20.66 -5.60
C ASN A 772 17.97 20.93 -5.47
N ILE A 773 18.82 20.17 -6.17
CA ILE A 773 20.28 20.37 -6.18
C ILE A 773 20.64 21.78 -6.66
N ASN A 774 20.06 22.22 -7.78
CA ASN A 774 20.34 23.54 -8.35
C ASN A 774 19.88 24.67 -7.42
N SER A 775 18.72 24.54 -6.79
CA SER A 775 18.18 25.54 -5.87
C SER A 775 18.98 25.63 -4.55
N VAL A 776 19.43 24.48 -4.01
CA VAL A 776 20.36 24.45 -2.87
C VAL A 776 21.68 25.11 -3.23
N ALA A 777 22.23 24.83 -4.41
CA ALA A 777 23.46 25.48 -4.89
C ALA A 777 23.29 26.99 -5.04
N THR A 778 22.14 27.45 -5.54
CA THR A 778 21.82 28.88 -5.63
C THR A 778 21.73 29.51 -4.24
N ALA A 779 20.96 28.92 -3.32
CA ALA A 779 20.77 29.44 -1.97
C ALA A 779 22.12 29.50 -1.20
N LEU A 780 22.92 28.43 -1.22
CA LEU A 780 24.20 28.41 -0.53
C LEU A 780 25.22 29.40 -1.13
N SER A 781 25.28 29.50 -2.46
CA SER A 781 26.19 30.40 -3.14
C SER A 781 25.81 31.87 -2.95
N VAL A 782 24.53 32.20 -3.02
CA VAL A 782 24.05 33.59 -3.01
C VAL A 782 23.79 34.07 -1.57
N ASP A 783 23.17 33.27 -0.72
CA ASP A 783 22.75 33.69 0.62
C ASP A 783 23.88 33.60 1.66
N PHE A 784 24.82 32.62 1.48
CA PHE A 784 25.93 32.42 2.42
C PHE A 784 27.30 32.83 1.82
N TYR A 785 27.73 32.22 0.71
CA TYR A 785 29.10 32.43 0.21
C TYR A 785 29.36 33.87 -0.24
N LYS A 786 28.48 34.46 -1.08
CA LYS A 786 28.62 35.87 -1.51
C LYS A 786 28.53 36.85 -0.33
N ARG A 787 27.83 36.50 0.73
CA ARG A 787 27.75 37.32 1.94
C ARG A 787 29.05 37.29 2.74
N TRP A 788 29.70 36.11 2.85
CA TRP A 788 30.97 35.97 3.54
C TRP A 788 32.15 36.50 2.70
N ARG A 789 32.01 36.46 1.38
CA ARG A 789 33.01 37.00 0.42
C ARG A 789 32.33 37.88 -0.63
N PRO A 790 31.98 39.16 -0.29
CA PRO A 790 31.28 40.05 -1.20
C PRO A 790 32.04 40.37 -2.51
N GLN A 791 33.40 40.26 -2.50
CA GLN A 791 34.26 40.51 -3.66
C GLN A 791 34.57 39.24 -4.46
N ALA A 792 33.87 38.12 -4.21
CA ALA A 792 34.11 36.90 -4.98
C ALA A 792 33.78 37.10 -6.47
N SER A 793 34.69 36.65 -7.34
CA SER A 793 34.45 36.71 -8.78
C SER A 793 33.29 35.79 -9.23
N SER A 794 32.74 36.04 -10.44
CA SER A 794 31.75 35.17 -11.06
C SER A 794 32.27 33.73 -11.16
N GLU A 795 33.50 33.53 -11.56
CA GLU A 795 34.17 32.22 -11.67
C GLU A 795 34.26 31.50 -10.32
N GLN A 796 34.63 32.22 -9.25
CA GLN A 796 34.71 31.65 -7.89
C GLN A 796 33.31 31.22 -7.40
N THR A 797 32.30 32.05 -7.67
CA THR A 797 30.92 31.74 -7.32
C THR A 797 30.42 30.49 -8.07
N LEU A 798 30.75 30.37 -9.37
CA LEU A 798 30.43 29.22 -10.19
C LEU A 798 31.09 27.92 -9.67
N LYS A 799 32.37 27.99 -9.30
CA LYS A 799 33.10 26.85 -8.70
C LYS A 799 32.42 26.40 -7.39
N VAL A 800 32.02 27.34 -6.54
CA VAL A 800 31.27 27.01 -5.30
C VAL A 800 29.91 26.40 -5.61
N ALA A 801 29.16 26.95 -6.58
CA ALA A 801 27.88 26.41 -6.98
C ALA A 801 28.00 24.95 -7.47
N ARG A 802 28.92 24.65 -8.34
CA ARG A 802 29.18 23.28 -8.85
C ARG A 802 29.59 22.31 -7.73
N ARG A 803 30.48 22.75 -6.80
CA ARG A 803 30.83 21.92 -5.63
C ARG A 803 29.61 21.67 -4.73
N THR A 804 28.77 22.69 -4.54
CA THR A 804 27.53 22.54 -3.75
C THR A 804 26.58 21.57 -4.41
N CYS A 805 26.43 21.57 -5.74
CA CYS A 805 25.60 20.56 -6.43
C CYS A 805 26.07 19.13 -6.11
N ILE A 806 27.39 18.89 -6.18
CA ILE A 806 27.97 17.57 -5.88
C ILE A 806 27.74 17.19 -4.42
N VAL A 807 28.07 18.08 -3.49
CA VAL A 807 28.00 17.83 -2.05
C VAL A 807 26.54 17.63 -1.59
N SER A 808 25.61 18.50 -2.00
CA SER A 808 24.19 18.39 -1.60
C SER A 808 23.53 17.14 -2.21
N GLY A 809 23.85 16.81 -3.46
CA GLY A 809 23.38 15.59 -4.09
C GLY A 809 23.93 14.33 -3.41
N ALA A 810 25.22 14.32 -3.06
CA ALA A 810 25.84 13.20 -2.33
C ALA A 810 25.27 13.04 -0.92
N ILE A 811 24.98 14.14 -0.20
CA ILE A 811 24.33 14.09 1.11
C ILE A 811 22.90 13.54 0.96
N GLY A 812 22.11 14.01 0.00
CA GLY A 812 20.77 13.50 -0.27
C GLY A 812 20.77 12.00 -0.60
N MET A 813 21.72 11.55 -1.42
CA MET A 813 21.93 10.13 -1.74
C MET A 813 22.30 9.33 -0.47
N GLY A 814 23.23 9.82 0.33
CA GLY A 814 23.65 9.16 1.57
C GLY A 814 22.50 9.00 2.56
N ILE A 815 21.66 10.02 2.74
CA ILE A 815 20.45 9.93 3.58
C ILE A 815 19.45 8.93 2.99
N ALA A 816 19.26 8.90 1.65
CA ALA A 816 18.38 7.93 1.00
C ALA A 816 18.85 6.48 1.23
N LEU A 817 20.16 6.23 1.17
CA LEU A 817 20.75 4.92 1.46
C LEU A 817 20.56 4.53 2.94
N LEU A 818 20.63 5.49 3.87
CA LEU A 818 20.31 5.26 5.29
C LEU A 818 18.83 4.97 5.49
N MET A 819 17.93 5.66 4.79
CA MET A 819 16.50 5.39 4.85
C MET A 819 16.10 4.01 4.32
N ALA A 820 16.96 3.35 3.56
CA ALA A 820 16.74 1.99 3.08
C ALA A 820 16.57 0.96 4.21
N THR A 821 16.98 1.31 5.44
CA THR A 821 16.79 0.50 6.64
C THR A 821 15.47 0.77 7.37
N TRP A 822 14.64 1.71 6.90
CA TRP A 822 13.40 2.13 7.56
C TRP A 822 12.17 1.47 6.92
N GLU A 823 11.18 1.15 7.76
CA GLU A 823 9.87 0.65 7.30
C GLU A 823 8.89 1.81 7.15
N ILE A 824 8.42 2.06 5.91
CA ILE A 824 7.46 3.11 5.60
C ILE A 824 6.23 2.46 4.96
N LEU A 825 5.04 2.65 5.57
CA LEU A 825 3.79 1.99 5.16
C LEU A 825 3.14 2.65 3.94
N SER A 826 3.05 3.99 3.91
CA SER A 826 2.48 4.75 2.79
C SER A 826 3.45 5.83 2.34
N LEU A 827 3.80 5.80 1.05
CA LEU A 827 4.75 6.75 0.46
C LEU A 827 4.18 8.16 0.40
N LEU A 828 2.93 8.29 -0.05
CA LEU A 828 2.28 9.58 -0.23
C LEU A 828 2.03 10.27 1.12
N ASP A 829 1.49 9.54 2.07
CA ASP A 829 1.13 10.10 3.38
C ASP A 829 2.38 10.58 4.11
N PHE A 830 3.45 9.77 4.12
CA PHE A 830 4.74 10.13 4.73
C PHE A 830 5.39 11.35 4.05
N PHE A 831 5.36 11.41 2.70
CA PHE A 831 5.90 12.55 1.97
C PHE A 831 5.13 13.83 2.28
N GLN A 832 3.80 13.80 2.24
CA GLN A 832 2.95 14.96 2.51
C GLN A 832 3.08 15.44 3.96
N GLU A 833 3.23 14.52 4.90
CA GLU A 833 3.46 14.85 6.31
C GLU A 833 4.76 15.62 6.51
N ILE A 834 5.87 15.14 5.97
CA ILE A 834 7.17 15.81 6.03
C ILE A 834 7.12 17.16 5.33
N LEU A 835 6.47 17.24 4.16
CA LEU A 835 6.29 18.49 3.44
C LEU A 835 5.55 19.52 4.30
N GLY A 836 4.42 19.15 4.89
CA GLY A 836 3.60 20.03 5.73
C GLY A 836 4.34 20.53 6.97
N LEU A 837 5.08 19.65 7.65
CA LEU A 837 5.85 20.01 8.84
C LEU A 837 6.97 21.03 8.56
N LEU A 838 7.76 20.81 7.50
CA LEU A 838 8.96 21.60 7.26
C LEU A 838 8.70 22.89 6.47
N SER A 839 7.71 22.90 5.58
CA SER A 839 7.48 24.04 4.67
C SER A 839 6.48 25.07 5.20
N SER A 840 5.60 24.72 6.15
CA SER A 840 4.47 25.57 6.60
C SER A 840 4.89 26.96 7.09
N GLY A 841 5.98 27.05 7.84
CA GLY A 841 6.49 28.30 8.37
C GLY A 841 7.09 29.24 7.30
N LEU A 842 7.77 28.70 6.28
CA LEU A 842 8.41 29.51 5.24
C LEU A 842 7.41 30.34 4.45
N GLY A 843 6.28 29.73 4.05
CA GLY A 843 5.20 30.47 3.37
C GLY A 843 4.64 31.63 4.22
N GLY A 844 4.58 31.45 5.55
CA GLY A 844 4.17 32.49 6.49
C GLY A 844 5.06 33.71 6.45
N LEU A 845 6.40 33.55 6.34
CA LEU A 845 7.35 34.69 6.25
C LEU A 845 7.10 35.53 5.01
N PHE A 846 6.90 34.92 3.84
CA PHE A 846 6.61 35.65 2.60
C PHE A 846 5.24 36.33 2.63
N LEU A 847 4.23 35.67 3.17
CA LEU A 847 2.89 36.23 3.31
C LEU A 847 2.90 37.45 4.24
N MET A 848 3.57 37.33 5.40
CA MET A 848 3.75 38.45 6.33
C MET A 848 4.52 39.62 5.70
N GLY A 849 5.57 39.31 4.95
CA GLY A 849 6.44 40.28 4.31
C GLY A 849 5.69 41.15 3.27
N ILE A 850 4.91 40.50 2.43
CA ILE A 850 4.23 41.17 1.31
C ILE A 850 2.97 41.92 1.75
N PHE A 851 2.15 41.37 2.62
CA PHE A 851 0.82 41.90 2.91
C PHE A 851 0.72 42.69 4.22
N PHE A 852 1.64 42.49 5.18
CA PHE A 852 1.54 43.06 6.52
C PHE A 852 2.71 44.02 6.82
N PRO A 853 2.62 45.32 6.41
CA PRO A 853 3.69 46.31 6.61
C PRO A 853 4.13 46.44 8.08
N ARG A 854 3.22 46.24 9.02
CA ARG A 854 3.46 46.44 10.47
C ARG A 854 4.40 45.36 11.05
N ILE A 855 4.47 44.16 10.44
CA ILE A 855 5.27 43.07 10.99
C ILE A 855 6.75 43.33 10.72
N GLY A 856 7.53 43.52 11.80
CA GLY A 856 9.01 43.61 11.75
C GLY A 856 9.69 42.23 11.79
N GLY A 857 11.01 42.24 11.70
CA GLY A 857 11.80 41.00 11.58
C GLY A 857 11.69 40.05 12.78
N LYS A 858 11.71 40.61 14.01
CA LYS A 858 11.55 39.82 15.24
C LYS A 858 10.16 39.20 15.33
N ALA A 859 9.10 39.98 15.05
CA ALA A 859 7.74 39.50 15.06
C ALA A 859 7.50 38.40 13.98
N ALA A 860 8.09 38.56 12.79
CA ALA A 860 8.03 37.59 11.71
C ALA A 860 8.68 36.26 12.09
N LEU A 861 9.88 36.28 12.69
CA LEU A 861 10.58 35.09 13.18
C LEU A 861 9.81 34.40 14.31
N THR A 862 9.26 35.13 15.26
CA THR A 862 8.43 34.58 16.34
C THR A 862 7.20 33.90 15.75
N GLY A 863 6.51 34.53 14.80
CA GLY A 863 5.36 33.95 14.11
C GLY A 863 5.76 32.66 13.36
N PHE A 864 6.86 32.67 12.62
CA PHE A 864 7.40 31.52 11.92
C PHE A 864 7.67 30.34 12.87
N LEU A 865 8.42 30.53 13.93
CA LEU A 865 8.74 29.48 14.89
C LEU A 865 7.48 28.93 15.59
N SER A 866 6.55 29.80 15.93
CA SER A 866 5.26 29.40 16.53
C SER A 866 4.44 28.52 15.57
N GLY A 867 4.45 28.84 14.27
CA GLY A 867 3.78 28.03 13.26
C GLY A 867 4.32 26.59 13.21
N VAL A 868 5.65 26.44 13.17
CA VAL A 868 6.31 25.13 13.18
C VAL A 868 6.00 24.36 14.48
N CYS A 869 6.10 25.03 15.64
CA CYS A 869 5.80 24.41 16.94
C CYS A 869 4.35 23.93 17.05
N VAL A 870 3.38 24.75 16.62
CA VAL A 870 1.96 24.38 16.69
C VAL A 870 1.66 23.20 15.77
N VAL A 871 2.22 23.15 14.56
CA VAL A 871 2.03 21.99 13.66
C VAL A 871 2.60 20.72 14.30
N PHE A 872 3.77 20.81 14.93
CA PHE A 872 4.36 19.67 15.65
C PHE A 872 3.47 19.19 16.82
N LEU A 873 2.88 20.13 17.59
CA LEU A 873 1.94 19.79 18.67
C LEU A 873 0.66 19.17 18.12
N VAL A 874 0.07 19.74 17.06
CA VAL A 874 -1.14 19.22 16.40
C VAL A 874 -0.92 17.80 15.93
N LYS A 875 0.22 17.51 15.28
CA LYS A 875 0.59 16.16 14.84
C LYS A 875 0.58 15.14 15.98
N ASN A 876 1.15 15.50 17.13
CA ASN A 876 1.36 14.53 18.22
C ASN A 876 0.16 14.44 19.19
N LEU A 877 -0.67 15.46 19.28
CA LEU A 877 -1.74 15.55 20.28
C LEU A 877 -3.15 15.40 19.70
N THR A 878 -3.32 15.47 18.37
CA THR A 878 -4.64 15.46 17.74
C THR A 878 -4.69 14.50 16.56
N PRO A 879 -5.84 13.94 16.21
CA PRO A 879 -6.02 13.10 15.03
C PRO A 879 -6.24 13.93 13.74
N THR A 880 -5.75 15.16 13.68
CA THR A 880 -5.94 16.05 12.53
C THR A 880 -5.22 15.54 11.30
N SER A 881 -5.89 15.55 10.16
CA SER A 881 -5.33 15.16 8.87
C SER A 881 -4.06 15.97 8.55
N PHE A 882 -2.99 15.28 8.13
CA PHE A 882 -1.73 15.91 7.72
C PHE A 882 -1.91 16.92 6.57
N LEU A 883 -2.96 16.79 5.76
CA LEU A 883 -3.29 17.75 4.69
C LEU A 883 -3.48 19.17 5.22
N LEU A 884 -3.96 19.34 6.46
CA LEU A 884 -4.17 20.64 7.08
C LEU A 884 -2.93 21.26 7.72
N TYR A 885 -1.80 20.55 7.83
CA TYR A 885 -0.60 21.03 8.51
C TYR A 885 -0.06 22.33 7.91
N GLY A 886 -0.02 22.42 6.56
CA GLY A 886 0.36 23.64 5.86
C GLY A 886 -0.56 24.83 6.16
N PHE A 887 -1.86 24.59 6.20
CA PHE A 887 -2.86 25.62 6.54
C PHE A 887 -2.73 26.09 7.99
N ILE A 888 -2.65 25.17 8.95
CA ILE A 888 -2.50 25.48 10.37
C ILE A 888 -1.21 26.26 10.62
N GLY A 889 -0.08 25.81 10.05
CA GLY A 889 1.20 26.46 10.23
C GLY A 889 1.24 27.88 9.62
N LEU A 890 0.67 28.04 8.41
CA LEU A 890 0.56 29.33 7.73
C LEU A 890 -0.27 30.34 8.55
N VAL A 891 -1.48 29.93 8.96
CA VAL A 891 -2.39 30.78 9.72
C VAL A 891 -1.79 31.14 11.09
N THR A 892 -1.24 30.16 11.80
CA THR A 892 -0.58 30.41 13.10
C THR A 892 0.59 31.37 12.95
N SER A 893 1.45 31.19 11.94
CA SER A 893 2.58 32.08 11.71
C SER A 893 2.14 33.54 11.53
N VAL A 894 1.11 33.75 10.72
CA VAL A 894 0.57 35.11 10.46
C VAL A 894 -0.07 35.69 11.68
N LEU A 895 -0.95 34.96 12.39
CA LEU A 895 -1.65 35.47 13.59
C LEU A 895 -0.69 35.83 14.72
N VAL A 896 0.27 34.93 15.01
CA VAL A 896 1.28 35.19 16.04
C VAL A 896 2.21 36.32 15.61
N GLY A 897 2.64 36.39 14.34
CA GLY A 897 3.41 37.52 13.81
C GLY A 897 2.69 38.85 13.94
N LEU A 898 1.38 38.89 13.69
CA LEU A 898 0.55 40.09 13.92
C LEU A 898 0.48 40.49 15.38
N ILE A 899 0.20 39.56 16.28
CA ILE A 899 0.14 39.82 17.74
C ILE A 899 1.49 40.39 18.20
N PHE A 900 2.60 39.74 17.89
CA PHE A 900 3.93 40.18 18.29
C PHE A 900 4.38 41.49 17.60
N SER A 901 3.77 41.89 16.49
CA SER A 901 4.04 43.19 15.87
C SER A 901 3.58 44.40 16.70
N TYR A 902 2.67 44.15 17.65
CA TYR A 902 2.27 45.18 18.65
C TYR A 902 3.30 45.31 19.78
N ILE A 903 4.06 44.23 20.05
CA ILE A 903 5.08 44.17 21.10
C ILE A 903 6.42 44.68 20.55
N PHE A 904 6.83 44.13 19.40
CA PHE A 904 8.10 44.50 18.75
C PHE A 904 7.87 45.58 17.68
N LYS A 905 7.99 46.83 18.03
CA LYS A 905 7.88 47.96 17.10
C LYS A 905 9.25 48.13 16.42
N GLU A 906 9.34 47.84 15.12
CA GLU A 906 10.54 48.06 14.30
C GLU A 906 10.16 49.03 13.16
N GLU A 907 10.81 50.20 13.13
CA GLU A 907 10.66 51.17 12.03
C GLU A 907 11.62 50.79 10.90
N LYS A 908 11.11 50.63 9.69
CA LYS A 908 11.87 50.30 8.49
C LYS A 908 11.29 51.02 7.28
N ASN A 909 12.16 51.48 6.40
CA ASN A 909 11.75 51.98 5.07
C ASN A 909 11.20 50.80 4.24
N LEU A 910 9.90 50.78 3.99
CA LEU A 910 9.22 49.70 3.29
C LEU A 910 8.92 50.05 1.83
N LYS A 911 9.49 51.13 1.29
CA LYS A 911 9.21 51.58 -0.07
C LYS A 911 9.51 50.49 -1.08
N GLY A 912 8.49 50.08 -1.84
CA GLY A 912 8.56 49.01 -2.83
C GLY A 912 8.69 47.59 -2.27
N LEU A 913 8.61 47.37 -0.92
CA LEU A 913 8.79 46.04 -0.30
C LEU A 913 7.48 45.43 0.23
N CYS A 914 6.34 46.11 0.12
CA CYS A 914 5.02 45.66 0.50
C CYS A 914 4.01 45.98 -0.61
N TRP A 915 2.93 45.17 -0.72
CA TRP A 915 1.91 45.32 -1.78
C TRP A 915 1.30 46.73 -1.82
N LYS A 916 0.86 47.26 -0.65
CA LYS A 916 0.23 48.62 -0.57
C LYS A 916 1.13 49.75 -1.06
N GLN A 917 2.44 49.56 -1.10
CA GLN A 917 3.39 50.63 -1.55
C GLN A 917 3.81 50.45 -3.02
N LEU A 918 3.55 49.30 -3.62
CA LEU A 918 3.74 49.10 -5.05
C LEU A 918 2.71 49.85 -5.89
N ASP A 919 1.44 49.97 -5.40
CA ASP A 919 0.39 50.69 -6.08
C ASP A 919 0.60 52.23 -6.03
N ALA A 920 1.25 52.75 -4.98
CA ALA A 920 1.56 54.19 -4.86
C ALA A 920 2.62 54.64 -5.88
N ASP A 921 3.54 53.78 -6.30
CA ASP A 921 4.56 54.12 -7.34
C ASP A 921 4.00 53.95 -8.77
N ASN A 922 2.88 53.26 -8.98
CA ASN A 922 2.20 53.14 -10.28
C ASN A 922 1.17 54.29 -10.51
N ALA A 923 0.82 55.04 -9.46
CA ALA A 923 -0.10 56.16 -9.54
C ALA A 923 0.61 57.48 -9.77
N LYS A 924 1.93 57.50 -9.87
CA LYS A 924 2.77 58.60 -10.33
C LYS A 924 3.37 58.28 -11.72
#